data_31eb5322c97e650e3e6d4cf0ed9a3485
#
_entry.id   31eb5322c97e650e3e6d4cf0ed9a3485
#
_cell.length_a   1.000
_cell.length_b   1.000
_cell.length_c   1.000
_cell.angle_alpha   90.00
_cell.angle_beta   90.00
_cell.angle_gamma   90.00
#
_symmetry.space_group_name_H-M   'P 1'
#
loop_
_entity.id
_entity.type
_entity.pdbx_description
1 polymer ?
#
loop_
_entity_poly.entity_id
_entity_poly.type
_entity_poly.pdbx_seq_one_letter_code
_entity_poly.pdbx_strand_id
1 'polypeptide(L)'
;MNIQKFTQKSVEAIQNAQSLAVENQNAQVEQQHILLALVNQEDSLIKELLKKIGVSENFEIELNKQVEAMPKMTGGARQSGSIYVSQDVDIALNNAESIAKEMKDEYVSVEHIMLAILNNANSKLKDLFRTYNINKNSFLKALSSVRGNTRVTTDNPETTYNALKKYGQDLVELARKQKLDPVIGRDSEIRNVIRILSRKTKNNPCLIGEPGVGKTAIAEGLALRILRGDVPEGLKDCTIFSLDMGALVAGAKYRGEFEERLKAVLQEVKKSEGKIILFIDEIHTIVGAGKTDGAMDAGNILKPMLARGELHCIGATTLNEYRQYIEKDPALERRFQPVMVDEPTVEDTISILRGLKERYEIYHGVKISDNSLIAAATLSHRYISDRFLPDNAIDLIDEACAMIKTEMESMPTELDEVSRKIMQLEIEETALSKEKDEISKERLADIQKEKAELKTKFDSMKAKWENEKQAIGKVQKLREEIDQVNSQIEKAERDYELNKAAELKYGKLPELQKQLKEEEELAEKNKETGLLRNKVTEDEITKIISKWTGIPVAKLMEGEREKILHLPDILHKRVIGQDEAVEKVSEAIMRSRAGIGDPKRPIGSFLFLGPTGVGKTELAKALAESLFDDEHNIVRIDMSEYMEKYSVSRLIGAPPGYVGYEEGGQLTEAVRRKPYSVVLFDEIEKAHPDVFNILLQVLDDGRITDSQGRTVDFKNTIIILTSNLGSNYILEGITENGEITEEAKEQVNNLLKQSFRPEFLNRLDEIVFYKPLQKKEISKILDLLIVDLEKRLEDKHIKLEVSNSAKEYLIDNGYDEVYGARPLKRFVQKKLETLIAKEILTEKILPNTTVSVDLKENELYIK
;
A
#
# COMPACT_ATOMS: atom_id res chain seq x y z
N MET A 1 -30.87 13.74 46.48
CA MET A 1 -30.42 13.57 45.07
C MET A 1 -30.21 12.08 44.79
N ASN A 2 -30.88 11.53 43.76
CA ASN A 2 -30.70 10.15 43.39
C ASN A 2 -29.81 10.09 42.13
N ILE A 3 -28.51 9.87 42.34
CA ILE A 3 -27.47 9.88 41.28
C ILE A 3 -27.78 8.88 40.17
N GLN A 4 -28.50 7.78 40.43
CA GLN A 4 -28.87 6.78 39.44
C GLN A 4 -29.85 7.31 38.36
N LYS A 5 -30.44 8.49 38.54
CA LYS A 5 -31.28 9.13 37.53
C LYS A 5 -30.58 10.15 36.68
N PHE A 6 -29.28 10.34 36.85
CA PHE A 6 -28.49 11.25 36.03
C PHE A 6 -27.78 10.49 34.91
N THR A 7 -27.67 11.13 33.77
CA THR A 7 -26.90 10.58 32.65
C THR A 7 -25.42 10.51 33.02
N GLN A 8 -24.65 9.66 32.34
CA GLN A 8 -23.23 9.49 32.60
C GLN A 8 -22.49 10.83 32.49
N LYS A 9 -22.75 11.63 31.46
CA LYS A 9 -22.17 12.96 31.29
C LYS A 9 -22.58 13.95 32.39
N SER A 10 -23.81 13.86 32.88
CA SER A 10 -24.25 14.68 34.00
C SER A 10 -23.52 14.37 35.29
N VAL A 11 -23.27 13.06 35.56
CA VAL A 11 -22.49 12.62 36.71
C VAL A 11 -21.03 13.05 36.58
N GLU A 12 -20.44 12.87 35.37
CA GLU A 12 -19.08 13.34 35.08
C GLU A 12 -18.91 14.83 35.27
N ALA A 13 -19.86 15.67 34.78
CA ALA A 13 -19.82 17.09 34.97
C ALA A 13 -19.84 17.49 36.46
N ILE A 14 -20.64 16.80 37.28
CA ILE A 14 -20.67 17.02 38.74
C ILE A 14 -19.35 16.65 39.39
N GLN A 15 -18.74 15.51 39.01
CA GLN A 15 -17.44 15.10 39.51
C GLN A 15 -16.32 16.05 39.09
N ASN A 16 -16.30 16.50 37.82
CA ASN A 16 -15.33 17.46 37.32
C ASN A 16 -15.49 18.82 38.02
N ALA A 17 -16.72 19.25 38.30
CA ALA A 17 -16.98 20.46 39.10
C ALA A 17 -16.43 20.35 40.53
N GLN A 18 -16.51 19.16 41.14
CA GLN A 18 -15.90 18.90 42.46
C GLN A 18 -14.37 18.98 42.36
N SER A 19 -13.77 18.39 41.35
CA SER A 19 -12.32 18.44 41.11
C SER A 19 -11.84 19.88 40.91
N LEU A 20 -12.54 20.66 40.09
CA LEU A 20 -12.26 22.10 39.88
C LEU A 20 -12.32 22.90 41.16
N ALA A 21 -13.31 22.65 42.03
CA ALA A 21 -13.40 23.32 43.31
C ALA A 21 -12.26 22.91 44.27
N VAL A 22 -11.77 21.67 44.20
CA VAL A 22 -10.59 21.21 44.94
C VAL A 22 -9.33 21.90 44.46
N GLU A 23 -9.08 21.90 43.16
CA GLU A 23 -7.91 22.51 42.53
C GLU A 23 -7.81 24.01 42.82
N ASN A 24 -8.93 24.71 42.78
CA ASN A 24 -9.01 26.15 43.08
C ASN A 24 -9.07 26.46 44.58
N GLN A 25 -8.99 25.43 45.45
CA GLN A 25 -9.04 25.58 46.90
C GLN A 25 -10.33 26.30 47.42
N ASN A 26 -11.44 26.13 46.73
CA ASN A 26 -12.71 26.70 47.13
C ASN A 26 -13.37 25.91 48.26
N ALA A 27 -14.22 26.60 49.10
CA ALA A 27 -14.86 26.01 50.26
C ALA A 27 -15.96 24.99 49.89
N GLN A 28 -16.64 25.22 48.78
CA GLN A 28 -17.78 24.43 48.33
C GLN A 28 -17.90 24.49 46.80
N VAL A 29 -18.65 23.56 46.21
CA VAL A 29 -18.94 23.55 44.78
C VAL A 29 -20.06 24.58 44.51
N GLU A 30 -19.77 25.59 43.69
CA GLU A 30 -20.71 26.63 43.28
C GLU A 30 -21.25 26.37 41.86
N GLN A 31 -22.32 27.08 41.48
CA GLN A 31 -22.90 26.92 40.12
C GLN A 31 -21.91 27.21 38.99
N GLN A 32 -20.94 28.12 39.23
CA GLN A 32 -19.89 28.40 38.26
C GLN A 32 -19.00 27.18 37.97
N HIS A 33 -18.69 26.35 38.99
CA HIS A 33 -17.92 25.12 38.80
C HIS A 33 -18.70 24.14 37.94
N ILE A 34 -20.02 23.96 38.21
CA ILE A 34 -20.87 23.08 37.39
C ILE A 34 -20.94 23.59 35.95
N LEU A 35 -21.15 24.87 35.74
CA LEU A 35 -21.26 25.46 34.42
C LEU A 35 -19.95 25.34 33.64
N LEU A 36 -18.81 25.60 34.30
CA LEU A 36 -17.51 25.45 33.71
C LEU A 36 -17.20 23.97 33.33
N ALA A 37 -17.57 23.06 34.24
CA ALA A 37 -17.44 21.62 33.95
C ALA A 37 -18.29 21.18 32.75
N LEU A 38 -19.54 21.68 32.65
CA LEU A 38 -20.44 21.38 31.52
C LEU A 38 -19.89 21.92 30.18
N VAL A 39 -19.27 23.12 30.21
CA VAL A 39 -18.70 23.73 28.97
C VAL A 39 -17.42 23.04 28.54
N ASN A 40 -16.60 22.59 29.50
CA ASN A 40 -15.28 22.00 29.22
C ASN A 40 -15.30 20.48 29.03
N GLN A 41 -16.48 19.84 29.07
CA GLN A 41 -16.57 18.40 28.75
C GLN A 41 -16.11 18.12 27.32
N GLU A 42 -15.53 16.99 27.13
CA GLU A 42 -15.25 16.42 25.80
C GLU A 42 -16.59 16.24 25.07
N ASP A 43 -16.72 16.75 23.82
CA ASP A 43 -17.99 16.79 23.08
C ASP A 43 -19.14 17.44 23.83
N SER A 44 -18.90 18.60 24.44
CA SER A 44 -19.90 19.31 25.25
C SER A 44 -21.10 19.79 24.42
N LEU A 45 -22.28 19.20 24.70
CA LEU A 45 -23.56 19.67 24.15
C LEU A 45 -23.83 21.12 24.53
N ILE A 46 -23.48 21.54 25.72
CA ILE A 46 -23.69 22.90 26.23
C ILE A 46 -22.85 23.88 25.41
N LYS A 47 -21.57 23.58 25.14
CA LYS A 47 -20.70 24.41 24.29
C LYS A 47 -21.25 24.59 22.88
N GLU A 48 -21.77 23.49 22.30
CA GLU A 48 -22.39 23.52 20.96
C GLU A 48 -23.65 24.40 20.95
N LEU A 49 -24.52 24.26 21.97
CA LEU A 49 -25.73 25.05 22.08
C LEU A 49 -25.44 26.53 22.28
N LEU A 50 -24.44 26.89 23.11
CA LEU A 50 -23.99 28.26 23.30
C LEU A 50 -23.45 28.85 22.01
N LYS A 51 -22.68 28.14 21.25
CA LYS A 51 -22.19 28.55 19.92
C LYS A 51 -23.33 28.81 18.93
N LYS A 52 -24.38 27.96 18.93
CA LYS A 52 -25.58 28.18 18.10
C LYS A 52 -26.38 29.40 18.50
N ILE A 53 -26.36 29.80 19.76
CA ILE A 53 -26.98 31.04 20.24
C ILE A 53 -26.15 32.29 19.84
N GLY A 54 -24.90 32.08 19.37
CA GLY A 54 -23.98 33.15 18.98
C GLY A 54 -23.11 33.69 20.15
N VAL A 55 -22.91 32.89 21.18
CA VAL A 55 -22.02 33.22 22.31
C VAL A 55 -20.57 33.13 21.89
N SER A 56 -19.77 34.18 22.12
CA SER A 56 -18.35 34.22 21.76
C SER A 56 -17.49 33.35 22.71
N GLU A 57 -16.30 32.94 22.27
CA GLU A 57 -15.34 32.16 23.05
C GLU A 57 -14.85 32.89 24.32
N ASN A 58 -15.01 34.22 24.39
CA ASN A 58 -14.71 35.03 25.59
C ASN A 58 -15.58 34.66 26.79
N PHE A 59 -16.73 34.04 26.59
CA PHE A 59 -17.62 33.58 27.69
C PHE A 59 -16.89 32.56 28.58
N GLU A 60 -16.19 31.60 27.99
CA GLU A 60 -15.45 30.57 28.74
C GLU A 60 -14.30 31.20 29.54
N ILE A 61 -13.59 32.15 28.94
CA ILE A 61 -12.51 32.90 29.64
C ILE A 61 -13.04 33.70 30.83
N GLU A 62 -14.19 34.32 30.68
CA GLU A 62 -14.77 35.15 31.73
C GLU A 62 -15.36 34.28 32.84
N LEU A 63 -15.96 33.12 32.50
CA LEU A 63 -16.44 32.14 33.46
C LEU A 63 -15.26 31.55 34.27
N ASN A 64 -14.15 31.27 33.62
CA ASN A 64 -12.93 30.79 34.28
C ASN A 64 -12.37 31.83 35.26
N LYS A 65 -12.31 33.10 34.86
CA LYS A 65 -11.91 34.18 35.76
C LYS A 65 -12.83 34.34 36.98
N GLN A 66 -14.14 34.09 36.80
CA GLN A 66 -15.06 34.10 37.94
C GLN A 66 -14.77 32.95 38.93
N VAL A 67 -14.40 31.80 38.47
CA VAL A 67 -14.01 30.65 39.29
C VAL A 67 -12.69 30.93 40.02
N GLU A 68 -11.70 31.44 39.36
CA GLU A 68 -10.40 31.80 39.94
C GLU A 68 -10.48 32.91 41.00
N ALA A 69 -11.44 33.83 40.84
CA ALA A 69 -11.70 34.94 41.76
C ALA A 69 -12.55 34.57 42.98
N MET A 70 -12.93 33.29 43.14
CA MET A 70 -13.66 32.83 44.32
C MET A 70 -12.78 32.76 45.56
N PRO A 71 -13.37 32.92 46.76
CA PRO A 71 -12.62 32.85 48.01
C PRO A 71 -11.90 31.52 48.16
N LYS A 72 -10.58 31.59 48.41
CA LYS A 72 -9.75 30.39 48.63
C LYS A 72 -9.63 30.11 50.14
N MET A 73 -9.73 28.86 50.54
CA MET A 73 -9.50 28.48 51.96
C MET A 73 -8.00 28.36 52.23
N THR A 74 -7.49 29.25 53.06
CA THR A 74 -6.13 29.21 53.61
C THR A 74 -6.18 28.66 55.03
N GLY A 75 -5.94 27.35 55.24
CA GLY A 75 -5.85 26.79 56.58
C GLY A 75 -6.10 25.27 56.66
N GLY A 76 -5.27 24.57 57.43
CA GLY A 76 -5.07 23.11 57.42
C GLY A 76 -6.18 22.24 58.03
N ALA A 77 -7.43 22.47 57.74
CA ALA A 77 -8.55 21.67 58.20
C ALA A 77 -9.32 20.97 57.05
N ARG A 78 -8.61 20.41 56.06
CA ARG A 78 -9.28 19.51 55.12
C ARG A 78 -9.20 18.08 55.64
N GLN A 79 -10.33 17.50 56.10
CA GLN A 79 -10.48 16.05 56.05
C GLN A 79 -10.53 15.64 54.60
N SER A 80 -9.58 14.83 54.21
CA SER A 80 -9.47 14.29 52.88
C SER A 80 -10.78 13.61 52.47
N GLY A 81 -11.53 14.18 51.51
CA GLY A 81 -12.54 13.46 50.74
C GLY A 81 -13.96 13.99 50.62
N SER A 82 -14.37 15.06 51.26
CA SER A 82 -15.73 15.58 51.07
C SER A 82 -15.77 17.11 50.88
N ILE A 83 -16.09 17.55 49.65
CA ILE A 83 -16.47 18.92 49.39
C ILE A 83 -17.98 19.01 49.43
N TYR A 84 -18.49 19.96 50.17
CA TYR A 84 -19.92 20.24 50.23
C TYR A 84 -20.38 21.02 48.96
N VAL A 85 -21.58 20.73 48.50
CA VAL A 85 -22.26 21.48 47.44
C VAL A 85 -22.92 22.71 48.09
N SER A 86 -22.86 23.86 47.40
CA SER A 86 -23.58 25.07 47.86
C SER A 86 -25.09 24.84 47.78
N GLN A 87 -25.85 25.62 48.59
CA GLN A 87 -27.29 25.56 48.57
C GLN A 87 -27.87 25.87 47.19
N ASP A 88 -27.25 26.79 46.45
CA ASP A 88 -27.67 27.16 45.09
C ASP A 88 -27.47 26.01 44.09
N VAL A 89 -26.42 25.19 44.23
CA VAL A 89 -26.18 24.00 43.43
C VAL A 89 -27.18 22.87 43.77
N ASP A 90 -27.44 22.66 45.04
CA ASP A 90 -28.44 21.66 45.47
C ASP A 90 -29.84 21.98 44.94
N ILE A 91 -30.27 23.25 45.04
CA ILE A 91 -31.51 23.74 44.44
C ILE A 91 -31.51 23.54 42.91
N ALA A 92 -30.42 23.86 42.23
CA ALA A 92 -30.32 23.68 40.78
C ALA A 92 -30.44 22.22 40.37
N LEU A 93 -29.77 21.29 41.07
CA LEU A 93 -29.83 19.86 40.77
C LEU A 93 -31.22 19.24 41.06
N ASN A 94 -31.89 19.67 42.12
CA ASN A 94 -33.25 19.24 42.41
C ASN A 94 -34.26 19.81 41.38
N ASN A 95 -34.07 21.04 40.94
CA ASN A 95 -34.87 21.63 39.85
C ASN A 95 -34.61 20.93 38.49
N ALA A 96 -33.39 20.46 38.22
CA ALA A 96 -33.10 19.69 37.03
C ALA A 96 -33.93 18.41 36.96
N GLU A 97 -34.11 17.70 38.09
CA GLU A 97 -35.02 16.55 38.18
C GLU A 97 -36.50 16.91 37.88
N SER A 98 -36.92 18.11 38.30
CA SER A 98 -38.28 18.59 38.02
C SER A 98 -38.47 18.94 36.55
N ILE A 99 -37.47 19.58 35.93
CA ILE A 99 -37.44 19.92 34.49
C ILE A 99 -37.45 18.67 33.64
N ALA A 100 -36.65 17.65 33.99
CA ALA A 100 -36.64 16.36 33.27
C ALA A 100 -38.03 15.71 33.29
N LYS A 101 -38.74 15.72 34.42
CA LYS A 101 -40.12 15.24 34.52
C LYS A 101 -41.10 16.05 33.69
N GLU A 102 -41.00 17.38 33.66
CA GLU A 102 -41.83 18.24 32.80
C GLU A 102 -41.61 17.93 31.31
N MET A 103 -40.33 17.63 30.90
CA MET A 103 -39.99 17.25 29.54
C MET A 103 -40.30 15.79 29.24
N LYS A 104 -40.81 15.04 30.23
CA LYS A 104 -41.12 13.60 30.13
C LYS A 104 -39.90 12.73 29.84
N ASP A 105 -38.77 13.09 30.38
CA ASP A 105 -37.51 12.39 30.30
C ASP A 105 -37.31 11.47 31.53
N GLU A 106 -36.68 10.32 31.33
CA GLU A 106 -36.43 9.34 32.39
C GLU A 106 -35.14 9.65 33.16
N TYR A 107 -34.16 10.27 32.49
CA TYR A 107 -32.89 10.65 33.08
C TYR A 107 -32.67 12.18 33.04
N VAL A 108 -31.90 12.65 34.01
CA VAL A 108 -31.46 14.06 34.09
C VAL A 108 -30.16 14.21 33.29
N SER A 109 -30.23 14.88 32.16
CA SER A 109 -29.10 15.14 31.27
C SER A 109 -28.48 16.53 31.47
N VAL A 110 -27.38 16.81 30.80
CA VAL A 110 -26.63 18.07 30.97
C VAL A 110 -27.46 19.30 30.61
N GLU A 111 -28.39 19.22 29.65
CA GLU A 111 -29.30 20.29 29.29
C GLU A 111 -30.29 20.63 30.43
N HIS A 112 -30.77 19.65 31.20
CA HIS A 112 -31.63 19.87 32.33
C HIS A 112 -30.89 20.63 33.42
N ILE A 113 -29.62 20.32 33.69
CA ILE A 113 -28.78 21.00 34.64
C ILE A 113 -28.57 22.46 34.20
N MET A 114 -28.25 22.66 32.90
CA MET A 114 -28.09 24.02 32.34
C MET A 114 -29.38 24.86 32.47
N LEU A 115 -30.53 24.26 32.13
CA LEU A 115 -31.84 24.93 32.26
C LEU A 115 -32.16 25.26 33.72
N ALA A 116 -31.79 24.39 34.65
CA ALA A 116 -31.98 24.63 36.07
C ALA A 116 -31.09 25.77 36.58
N ILE A 117 -29.85 25.85 36.12
CA ILE A 117 -28.94 26.98 36.41
C ILE A 117 -29.49 28.29 35.81
N LEU A 118 -29.96 28.25 34.55
CA LEU A 118 -30.58 29.44 33.92
C LEU A 118 -31.82 29.95 34.68
N ASN A 119 -32.63 29.04 35.25
CA ASN A 119 -33.81 29.43 36.06
C ASN A 119 -33.42 30.05 37.42
N ASN A 120 -32.38 29.54 38.05
CA ASN A 120 -31.97 29.86 39.42
C ASN A 120 -30.49 30.26 39.50
N ALA A 121 -30.02 31.08 38.56
CA ALA A 121 -28.66 31.56 38.56
C ALA A 121 -28.37 32.48 39.74
N ASN A 122 -27.19 32.34 40.35
CA ASN A 122 -26.71 33.28 41.36
C ASN A 122 -26.41 34.66 40.70
N SER A 123 -26.20 35.70 41.51
CA SER A 123 -26.03 37.07 41.00
C SER A 123 -24.93 37.22 39.97
N LYS A 124 -23.76 36.57 40.19
CA LYS A 124 -22.62 36.63 39.27
C LYS A 124 -22.92 35.98 37.94
N LEU A 125 -23.59 34.82 37.94
CA LEU A 125 -23.98 34.14 36.70
C LEU A 125 -25.13 34.90 35.98
N LYS A 126 -26.04 35.53 36.72
CA LYS A 126 -27.08 36.36 36.11
C LYS A 126 -26.48 37.51 35.31
N ASP A 127 -25.45 38.16 35.82
CA ASP A 127 -24.75 39.22 35.10
C ASP A 127 -24.02 38.70 33.89
N LEU A 128 -23.35 37.57 34.00
CA LEU A 128 -22.66 36.88 32.88
C LEU A 128 -23.66 36.50 31.77
N PHE A 129 -24.79 35.89 32.10
CA PHE A 129 -25.82 35.53 31.14
C PHE A 129 -26.44 36.75 30.46
N ARG A 130 -26.59 37.86 31.16
CA ARG A 130 -27.03 39.12 30.56
C ARG A 130 -26.02 39.67 29.56
N THR A 131 -24.73 39.67 29.91
CA THR A 131 -23.66 40.17 29.04
C THR A 131 -23.62 39.43 27.71
N TYR A 132 -23.83 38.14 27.74
CA TYR A 132 -23.79 37.28 26.54
C TYR A 132 -25.17 36.97 25.97
N ASN A 133 -26.23 37.63 26.44
CA ASN A 133 -27.61 37.48 25.98
C ASN A 133 -28.15 36.04 26.03
N ILE A 134 -27.70 35.25 27.02
CA ILE A 134 -28.11 33.88 27.24
C ILE A 134 -29.39 33.86 28.07
N ASN A 135 -30.47 33.37 27.51
CA ASN A 135 -31.75 33.24 28.21
C ASN A 135 -32.40 31.88 27.95
N LYS A 136 -33.37 31.49 28.80
CA LYS A 136 -34.06 30.21 28.71
C LYS A 136 -34.68 29.98 27.33
N ASN A 137 -35.28 31.01 26.73
CA ASN A 137 -35.98 30.87 25.46
C ASN A 137 -35.02 30.66 24.29
N SER A 138 -33.88 31.37 24.26
CA SER A 138 -32.82 31.16 23.25
C SER A 138 -32.21 29.79 23.40
N PHE A 139 -31.96 29.35 24.63
CA PHE A 139 -31.42 28.00 24.90
C PHE A 139 -32.39 26.90 24.50
N LEU A 140 -33.67 26.99 24.82
CA LEU A 140 -34.68 26.03 24.40
C LEU A 140 -34.84 25.96 22.89
N LYS A 141 -34.78 27.09 22.18
CA LYS A 141 -34.76 27.10 20.69
C LYS A 141 -33.55 26.38 20.14
N ALA A 142 -32.36 26.63 20.65
CA ALA A 142 -31.17 25.93 20.25
C ALA A 142 -31.24 24.43 20.57
N LEU A 143 -31.72 24.09 21.77
CA LEU A 143 -31.92 22.70 22.18
C LEU A 143 -32.90 21.95 21.26
N SER A 144 -34.03 22.58 20.92
CA SER A 144 -35.01 21.97 20.02
C SER A 144 -34.43 21.72 18.60
N SER A 145 -33.49 22.54 18.15
CA SER A 145 -32.82 22.34 16.87
C SER A 145 -31.80 21.18 16.86
N VAL A 146 -31.28 20.80 18.05
CA VAL A 146 -30.29 19.69 18.19
C VAL A 146 -30.98 18.41 18.59
N ARG A 147 -31.85 18.48 19.60
CA ARG A 147 -32.53 17.33 20.19
C ARG A 147 -33.81 16.96 19.45
N GLY A 148 -34.48 17.89 18.79
CA GLY A 148 -35.81 17.71 18.22
C GLY A 148 -36.82 17.29 19.29
N ASN A 149 -37.68 16.27 18.99
CA ASN A 149 -38.66 15.72 19.94
C ASN A 149 -38.20 14.42 20.62
N THR A 150 -36.89 14.14 20.62
CA THR A 150 -36.34 12.90 21.18
C THR A 150 -36.33 12.99 22.70
N ARG A 151 -36.79 11.94 23.41
CA ARG A 151 -36.80 11.85 24.87
C ARG A 151 -35.50 11.20 25.36
N VAL A 152 -35.06 11.62 26.54
CA VAL A 152 -33.93 10.99 27.25
C VAL A 152 -34.43 9.74 27.97
N THR A 153 -34.29 8.58 27.34
CA THR A 153 -34.72 7.27 27.86
C THR A 153 -33.53 6.38 28.23
N THR A 154 -32.31 6.82 27.92
CA THR A 154 -31.08 6.10 28.23
C THR A 154 -30.16 6.93 29.11
N ASP A 155 -29.19 6.31 29.73
CA ASP A 155 -28.19 6.97 30.58
C ASP A 155 -27.08 7.71 29.80
N ASN A 156 -27.05 7.56 28.46
CA ASN A 156 -26.10 8.22 27.55
C ASN A 156 -26.75 8.79 26.29
N PRO A 157 -27.69 9.75 26.39
CA PRO A 157 -28.47 10.29 25.28
C PRO A 157 -27.65 11.13 24.32
N GLU A 158 -26.54 11.72 24.77
CA GLU A 158 -25.69 12.59 23.96
C GLU A 158 -25.00 11.86 22.81
N THR A 159 -24.87 10.54 22.88
CA THR A 159 -24.35 9.73 21.78
C THR A 159 -25.30 9.68 20.57
N THR A 160 -26.56 10.00 20.79
CA THR A 160 -27.61 9.98 19.74
C THR A 160 -27.88 11.36 19.14
N TYR A 161 -27.35 12.43 19.72
CA TYR A 161 -27.55 13.79 19.20
C TYR A 161 -26.54 14.09 18.09
N ASN A 162 -27.02 14.71 16.99
CA ASN A 162 -26.23 14.97 15.77
C ASN A 162 -25.49 13.71 15.24
N ALA A 163 -26.14 12.55 15.32
CA ALA A 163 -25.52 11.25 15.01
C ALA A 163 -24.92 11.22 13.60
N LEU A 164 -25.55 11.86 12.60
CA LEU A 164 -25.01 11.97 11.26
C LEU A 164 -23.64 12.64 11.22
N LYS A 165 -23.50 13.80 11.85
CA LYS A 165 -22.22 14.53 11.87
C LYS A 165 -21.12 13.82 12.66
N LYS A 166 -21.52 13.01 13.63
CA LYS A 166 -20.59 12.29 14.50
C LYS A 166 -20.06 11.02 13.84
N TYR A 167 -20.92 10.32 13.10
CA TYR A 167 -20.63 9.00 12.53
C TYR A 167 -20.55 8.99 11.00
N GLY A 168 -20.38 10.14 10.37
CA GLY A 168 -20.25 10.20 8.93
C GLY A 168 -19.86 11.59 8.42
N GLN A 169 -19.71 11.68 7.10
CA GLN A 169 -19.28 12.88 6.40
C GLN A 169 -20.26 13.22 5.28
N ASP A 170 -20.64 14.49 5.17
CA ASP A 170 -21.45 15.00 4.06
C ASP A 170 -20.56 15.25 2.84
N LEU A 171 -20.66 14.39 1.83
CA LEU A 171 -19.85 14.48 0.59
C LEU A 171 -20.19 15.74 -0.21
N VAL A 172 -21.44 16.23 -0.18
CA VAL A 172 -21.82 17.45 -0.88
C VAL A 172 -21.21 18.69 -0.18
N GLU A 173 -21.13 18.67 1.14
CA GLU A 173 -20.42 19.72 1.90
C GLU A 173 -18.91 19.68 1.65
N LEU A 174 -18.30 18.48 1.57
CA LEU A 174 -16.89 18.32 1.17
C LEU A 174 -16.65 18.80 -0.26
N ALA A 175 -17.54 18.48 -1.19
CA ALA A 175 -17.51 19.01 -2.56
C ALA A 175 -17.57 20.54 -2.58
N ARG A 176 -18.44 21.12 -1.75
CA ARG A 176 -18.57 22.58 -1.60
C ARG A 176 -17.29 23.22 -1.05
N LYS A 177 -16.58 22.53 -0.18
CA LYS A 177 -15.28 22.94 0.37
C LYS A 177 -14.09 22.60 -0.53
N GLN A 178 -14.34 22.03 -1.72
CA GLN A 178 -13.32 21.59 -2.68
C GLN A 178 -12.32 20.55 -2.14
N LYS A 179 -12.77 19.75 -1.19
CA LYS A 179 -11.95 18.70 -0.58
C LYS A 179 -12.05 17.35 -1.31
N LEU A 180 -12.99 17.22 -2.29
CA LEU A 180 -13.12 16.01 -3.09
C LEU A 180 -12.28 16.12 -4.36
N ASP A 181 -11.72 15.01 -4.77
CA ASP A 181 -10.96 14.88 -6.01
C ASP A 181 -11.88 14.91 -7.25
N PRO A 182 -11.40 15.37 -8.41
CA PRO A 182 -12.16 15.29 -9.63
C PRO A 182 -12.36 13.84 -10.06
N VAL A 183 -13.60 13.45 -10.32
CA VAL A 183 -13.94 12.10 -10.78
C VAL A 183 -13.97 12.06 -12.31
N ILE A 184 -13.14 11.20 -12.88
CA ILE A 184 -12.92 11.09 -14.32
C ILE A 184 -13.21 9.65 -14.77
N GLY A 185 -13.83 9.49 -15.94
CA GLY A 185 -14.05 8.17 -16.56
C GLY A 185 -15.14 7.31 -15.92
N ARG A 186 -15.99 7.86 -15.02
CA ARG A 186 -17.08 7.12 -14.34
C ARG A 186 -18.48 7.67 -14.65
N ASP A 187 -18.63 8.37 -15.76
CA ASP A 187 -19.89 9.00 -16.14
C ASP A 187 -21.03 8.04 -16.38
N SER A 188 -20.75 6.86 -16.92
CA SER A 188 -21.74 5.81 -17.21
C SER A 188 -22.30 5.22 -15.90
N GLU A 189 -21.43 4.92 -14.95
CA GLU A 189 -21.79 4.36 -13.65
C GLU A 189 -22.56 5.39 -12.81
N ILE A 190 -22.12 6.65 -12.78
CA ILE A 190 -22.84 7.72 -12.08
C ILE A 190 -24.23 7.93 -12.67
N ARG A 191 -24.39 7.95 -14.00
CA ARG A 191 -25.71 8.03 -14.65
C ARG A 191 -26.58 6.83 -14.30
N ASN A 192 -26.00 5.65 -14.23
CA ASN A 192 -26.72 4.44 -13.84
C ASN A 192 -27.19 4.52 -12.38
N VAL A 193 -26.34 4.99 -11.48
CA VAL A 193 -26.69 5.25 -10.06
C VAL A 193 -27.85 6.26 -9.97
N ILE A 194 -27.77 7.39 -10.68
CA ILE A 194 -28.83 8.40 -10.73
C ILE A 194 -30.15 7.77 -11.23
N ARG A 195 -30.09 6.98 -12.29
CA ARG A 195 -31.28 6.29 -12.84
C ARG A 195 -31.90 5.32 -11.82
N ILE A 196 -31.06 4.59 -11.07
CA ILE A 196 -31.56 3.63 -10.05
C ILE A 196 -32.19 4.38 -8.88
N LEU A 197 -31.55 5.43 -8.36
CA LEU A 197 -32.07 6.26 -7.29
C LEU A 197 -33.45 6.88 -7.63
N SER A 198 -33.68 7.17 -8.92
CA SER A 198 -34.95 7.73 -9.41
C SER A 198 -36.06 6.68 -9.61
N ARG A 199 -35.82 5.40 -9.35
CA ARG A 199 -36.83 4.32 -9.50
C ARG A 199 -37.81 4.32 -8.34
N LYS A 200 -39.04 3.81 -8.59
CA LYS A 200 -40.04 3.61 -7.56
C LYS A 200 -39.73 2.42 -6.63
N THR A 201 -39.05 1.41 -7.16
CA THR A 201 -38.70 0.16 -6.43
C THR A 201 -37.29 -0.24 -6.84
N LYS A 202 -36.59 -0.99 -6.00
CA LYS A 202 -35.15 -1.32 -6.20
C LYS A 202 -34.34 -0.07 -6.48
N ASN A 203 -34.55 0.95 -5.68
CA ASN A 203 -33.97 2.28 -5.84
C ASN A 203 -32.68 2.49 -5.03
N ASN A 204 -32.10 1.43 -4.51
CA ASN A 204 -30.81 1.47 -3.82
C ASN A 204 -29.75 0.81 -4.71
N PRO A 205 -28.85 1.58 -5.34
CA PRO A 205 -27.73 1.02 -6.10
C PRO A 205 -26.72 0.36 -5.16
N CYS A 206 -26.16 -0.77 -5.59
CA CYS A 206 -25.02 -1.40 -4.96
C CYS A 206 -23.87 -1.45 -5.95
N LEU A 207 -22.80 -0.71 -5.68
CA LEU A 207 -21.58 -0.68 -6.48
C LEU A 207 -20.78 -1.94 -6.22
N ILE A 208 -20.56 -2.74 -7.25
CA ILE A 208 -19.91 -4.04 -7.16
C ILE A 208 -18.65 -4.02 -8.01
N GLY A 209 -17.50 -4.26 -7.41
CA GLY A 209 -16.23 -4.31 -8.12
C GLY A 209 -15.09 -4.69 -7.19
N GLU A 210 -13.94 -4.96 -7.76
CA GLU A 210 -12.74 -5.30 -7.00
C GLU A 210 -12.26 -4.12 -6.13
N PRO A 211 -11.44 -4.37 -5.10
CA PRO A 211 -10.84 -3.29 -4.31
C PRO A 211 -10.00 -2.35 -5.20
N GLY A 212 -10.04 -1.04 -4.91
CA GLY A 212 -9.21 -0.07 -5.64
C GLY A 212 -9.72 0.38 -7.02
N VAL A 213 -10.84 -0.18 -7.55
CA VAL A 213 -11.37 0.23 -8.87
C VAL A 213 -12.10 1.59 -8.86
N GLY A 214 -12.23 2.24 -7.69
CA GLY A 214 -12.86 3.57 -7.59
C GLY A 214 -14.36 3.57 -7.30
N LYS A 215 -14.88 2.61 -6.53
CA LYS A 215 -16.30 2.57 -6.11
C LYS A 215 -16.71 3.82 -5.32
N THR A 216 -15.89 4.25 -4.38
CA THR A 216 -16.12 5.44 -3.55
C THR A 216 -16.14 6.72 -4.39
N ALA A 217 -15.27 6.81 -5.39
CA ALA A 217 -15.23 7.93 -6.33
C ALA A 217 -16.56 8.15 -7.09
N ILE A 218 -17.35 7.10 -7.33
CA ILE A 218 -18.67 7.23 -7.96
C ILE A 218 -19.64 7.99 -7.06
N ALA A 219 -19.62 7.73 -5.75
CA ALA A 219 -20.45 8.48 -4.79
C ALA A 219 -20.00 9.94 -4.66
N GLU A 220 -18.69 10.18 -4.68
CA GLU A 220 -18.10 11.52 -4.70
C GLU A 220 -18.43 12.27 -5.99
N GLY A 221 -18.34 11.59 -7.14
CA GLY A 221 -18.75 12.14 -8.44
C GLY A 221 -20.24 12.51 -8.49
N LEU A 222 -21.10 11.71 -7.87
CA LEU A 222 -22.51 12.05 -7.72
C LEU A 222 -22.69 13.31 -6.84
N ALA A 223 -21.94 13.42 -5.73
CA ALA A 223 -21.98 14.61 -4.87
C ALA A 223 -21.55 15.88 -5.61
N LEU A 224 -20.51 15.79 -6.45
CA LEU A 224 -20.08 16.88 -7.33
C LEU A 224 -21.15 17.28 -8.36
N ARG A 225 -21.88 16.31 -8.92
CA ARG A 225 -23.00 16.60 -9.84
C ARG A 225 -24.20 17.22 -9.14
N ILE A 226 -24.52 16.78 -7.92
CA ILE A 226 -25.57 17.40 -7.10
C ILE A 226 -25.22 18.86 -6.83
N LEU A 227 -23.99 19.12 -6.45
CA LEU A 227 -23.51 20.49 -6.18
C LEU A 227 -23.62 21.39 -7.42
N ARG A 228 -23.33 20.85 -8.62
CA ARG A 228 -23.44 21.58 -9.91
C ARG A 228 -24.88 21.71 -10.42
N GLY A 229 -25.82 20.97 -9.82
CA GLY A 229 -27.21 20.89 -10.29
C GLY A 229 -27.40 20.01 -11.53
N ASP A 230 -26.38 19.21 -11.91
CA ASP A 230 -26.42 18.28 -13.05
C ASP A 230 -27.04 16.93 -12.66
N VAL A 231 -28.22 17.00 -12.06
CA VAL A 231 -29.02 15.86 -11.62
C VAL A 231 -30.52 16.17 -11.81
N PRO A 232 -31.37 15.13 -11.89
CA PRO A 232 -32.84 15.33 -11.91
C PRO A 232 -33.36 16.15 -10.71
N GLU A 233 -34.48 16.85 -10.91
CA GLU A 233 -35.11 17.72 -9.90
C GLU A 233 -35.21 17.05 -8.51
N GLY A 234 -35.58 15.77 -8.45
CA GLY A 234 -35.73 15.03 -7.20
C GLY A 234 -34.43 14.81 -6.42
N LEU A 235 -33.26 15.05 -7.02
CA LEU A 235 -31.95 14.86 -6.41
C LEU A 235 -31.20 16.18 -6.16
N LYS A 236 -31.68 17.32 -6.65
CA LYS A 236 -30.97 18.60 -6.56
C LYS A 236 -30.76 19.09 -5.11
N ASP A 237 -31.73 18.82 -4.25
CA ASP A 237 -31.67 19.22 -2.83
C ASP A 237 -31.21 18.08 -1.92
N CYS A 238 -30.73 16.97 -2.48
CA CYS A 238 -30.23 15.86 -1.70
C CYS A 238 -28.79 16.06 -1.27
N THR A 239 -28.45 15.49 -0.13
CA THR A 239 -27.07 15.34 0.36
C THR A 239 -26.69 13.87 0.36
N ILE A 240 -25.41 13.58 0.12
CA ILE A 240 -24.89 12.21 0.23
C ILE A 240 -24.06 12.14 1.50
N PHE A 241 -24.45 11.26 2.38
CA PHE A 241 -23.81 11.08 3.67
C PHE A 241 -23.03 9.78 3.69
N SER A 242 -21.69 9.86 3.71
CA SER A 242 -20.82 8.68 3.83
C SER A 242 -20.77 8.24 5.29
N LEU A 243 -21.23 7.03 5.57
CA LEU A 243 -21.27 6.46 6.91
C LEU A 243 -19.91 5.87 7.28
N ASP A 244 -19.35 6.32 8.39
CA ASP A 244 -18.10 5.78 8.96
C ASP A 244 -18.42 4.62 9.93
N MET A 245 -18.23 3.39 9.45
CA MET A 245 -18.44 2.19 10.23
C MET A 245 -17.44 2.06 11.39
N GLY A 246 -16.21 2.53 11.18
CA GLY A 246 -15.18 2.54 12.23
C GLY A 246 -15.58 3.44 13.40
N ALA A 247 -16.07 4.64 13.12
CA ALA A 247 -16.54 5.56 14.15
C ALA A 247 -17.78 5.05 14.91
N LEU A 248 -18.67 4.30 14.23
CA LEU A 248 -19.82 3.69 14.88
C LEU A 248 -19.45 2.60 15.90
N VAL A 249 -18.42 1.82 15.60
CA VAL A 249 -17.92 0.72 16.44
C VAL A 249 -16.93 1.20 17.49
N ALA A 250 -16.14 2.23 17.19
CA ALA A 250 -15.10 2.73 18.10
C ALA A 250 -15.69 3.14 19.46
N GLY A 251 -15.11 2.62 20.55
CA GLY A 251 -15.55 2.92 21.92
C GLY A 251 -16.88 2.30 22.36
N ALA A 252 -17.57 1.52 21.52
CA ALA A 252 -18.74 0.76 21.94
C ALA A 252 -18.29 -0.47 22.75
N LYS A 253 -18.56 -0.44 24.07
CA LYS A 253 -18.22 -1.54 24.97
C LYS A 253 -19.20 -2.72 24.85
N TYR A 254 -20.42 -2.46 24.45
CA TYR A 254 -21.49 -3.44 24.35
C TYR A 254 -22.23 -3.34 22.99
N ARG A 255 -22.74 -4.47 22.52
CA ARG A 255 -23.54 -4.59 21.29
C ARG A 255 -24.69 -3.58 21.20
N GLY A 256 -25.36 -3.30 22.32
CA GLY A 256 -26.49 -2.36 22.39
C GLY A 256 -26.12 -0.95 22.00
N GLU A 257 -24.91 -0.48 22.35
CA GLU A 257 -24.44 0.89 22.07
C GLU A 257 -24.27 1.11 20.56
N PHE A 258 -23.71 0.17 19.83
CA PHE A 258 -23.60 0.24 18.36
C PHE A 258 -24.99 0.28 17.70
N GLU A 259 -25.90 -0.61 18.13
CA GLU A 259 -27.27 -0.62 17.60
C GLU A 259 -28.02 0.68 17.87
N GLU A 260 -27.81 1.31 19.03
CA GLU A 260 -28.41 2.60 19.37
C GLU A 260 -27.83 3.73 18.52
N ARG A 261 -26.51 3.76 18.31
CA ARG A 261 -25.86 4.75 17.43
C ARG A 261 -26.35 4.62 15.98
N LEU A 262 -26.40 3.40 15.44
CA LEU A 262 -26.92 3.17 14.09
C LEU A 262 -28.40 3.55 13.98
N LYS A 263 -29.23 3.19 14.96
CA LYS A 263 -30.63 3.60 15.01
C LYS A 263 -30.79 5.12 15.04
N ALA A 264 -29.94 5.84 15.78
CA ALA A 264 -29.95 7.29 15.81
C ALA A 264 -29.64 7.91 14.45
N VAL A 265 -28.58 7.43 13.77
CA VAL A 265 -28.23 7.84 12.39
C VAL A 265 -29.43 7.62 11.46
N LEU A 266 -30.01 6.42 11.47
CA LEU A 266 -31.10 6.06 10.60
C LEU A 266 -32.39 6.86 10.89
N GLN A 267 -32.64 7.23 12.13
CA GLN A 267 -33.74 8.13 12.51
C GLN A 267 -33.56 9.54 11.98
N GLU A 268 -32.33 10.07 11.98
CA GLU A 268 -32.03 11.38 11.37
C GLU A 268 -32.23 11.32 9.85
N VAL A 269 -31.74 10.25 9.18
CA VAL A 269 -31.99 10.05 7.75
C VAL A 269 -33.46 9.97 7.43
N LYS A 270 -34.25 9.24 8.23
CA LYS A 270 -35.72 9.14 8.06
C LYS A 270 -36.42 10.50 8.22
N LYS A 271 -35.98 11.33 9.18
CA LYS A 271 -36.54 12.67 9.40
C LYS A 271 -36.28 13.64 8.24
N SER A 272 -35.29 13.37 7.41
CA SER A 272 -34.96 14.19 6.23
C SER A 272 -35.94 14.00 5.06
N GLU A 273 -36.90 13.08 5.18
CA GLU A 273 -37.93 12.79 4.14
C GLU A 273 -37.32 12.52 2.75
N GLY A 274 -36.21 11.76 2.70
CA GLY A 274 -35.55 11.36 1.47
C GLY A 274 -34.52 12.36 0.92
N LYS A 275 -34.23 13.45 1.64
CA LYS A 275 -33.19 14.42 1.23
C LYS A 275 -31.77 13.94 1.54
N ILE A 276 -31.62 12.90 2.35
CA ILE A 276 -30.31 12.32 2.67
C ILE A 276 -30.22 10.96 2.03
N ILE A 277 -29.21 10.79 1.20
CA ILE A 277 -28.81 9.49 0.61
C ILE A 277 -27.62 8.99 1.44
N LEU A 278 -27.76 7.80 2.02
CA LEU A 278 -26.69 7.20 2.82
C LEU A 278 -25.73 6.43 1.91
N PHE A 279 -24.47 6.77 1.89
CA PHE A 279 -23.43 5.96 1.27
C PHE A 279 -22.77 5.07 2.31
N ILE A 280 -22.76 3.76 2.04
CA ILE A 280 -22.18 2.76 2.93
C ILE A 280 -21.13 1.98 2.14
N ASP A 281 -19.87 2.29 2.43
CA ASP A 281 -18.77 1.49 1.91
C ASP A 281 -18.69 0.16 2.68
N GLU A 282 -18.24 -0.88 2.02
CA GLU A 282 -18.20 -2.24 2.57
C GLU A 282 -19.53 -2.66 3.23
N ILE A 283 -20.66 -2.46 2.52
CA ILE A 283 -22.01 -2.72 3.05
C ILE A 283 -22.18 -4.14 3.61
N HIS A 284 -21.36 -5.09 3.16
CA HIS A 284 -21.35 -6.47 3.66
C HIS A 284 -21.00 -6.54 5.16
N THR A 285 -20.25 -5.58 5.70
CA THR A 285 -19.89 -5.53 7.12
C THR A 285 -21.11 -5.32 8.01
N ILE A 286 -22.11 -4.56 7.52
CA ILE A 286 -23.36 -4.33 8.23
C ILE A 286 -24.30 -5.53 8.12
N VAL A 287 -24.32 -6.17 6.94
CA VAL A 287 -25.30 -7.22 6.60
C VAL A 287 -24.79 -8.60 7.04
N GLY A 288 -23.48 -8.82 7.02
CA GLY A 288 -22.86 -10.12 7.29
C GLY A 288 -22.49 -10.40 8.73
N ALA A 289 -22.51 -9.41 9.57
CA ALA A 289 -22.03 -9.48 10.96
C ALA A 289 -22.84 -10.40 11.91
N GLY A 290 -23.89 -11.08 11.44
CA GLY A 290 -24.80 -11.87 12.28
C GLY A 290 -24.61 -13.39 12.28
N LYS A 291 -23.60 -13.94 11.60
CA LYS A 291 -23.46 -15.41 11.45
C LYS A 291 -22.51 -16.11 12.42
N THR A 292 -21.70 -15.36 13.15
CA THR A 292 -20.88 -15.89 14.23
C THR A 292 -21.51 -15.57 15.58
N ASP A 293 -21.51 -16.51 16.51
CA ASP A 293 -22.05 -16.33 17.87
C ASP A 293 -21.42 -15.06 18.50
N GLY A 294 -22.22 -14.00 18.65
CA GLY A 294 -21.82 -12.72 19.21
C GLY A 294 -21.61 -11.56 18.22
N ALA A 295 -21.73 -11.78 16.89
CA ALA A 295 -21.56 -10.72 15.89
C ALA A 295 -22.81 -9.83 15.73
N MET A 296 -22.58 -8.56 15.37
CA MET A 296 -23.59 -7.50 15.27
C MET A 296 -24.48 -7.69 14.05
N ASP A 297 -25.78 -7.88 14.22
CA ASP A 297 -26.75 -7.99 13.11
C ASP A 297 -27.44 -6.64 12.86
N ALA A 298 -26.71 -5.69 12.30
CA ALA A 298 -27.24 -4.40 11.88
C ALA A 298 -28.17 -4.52 10.65
N GLY A 299 -28.08 -5.62 9.92
CA GLY A 299 -28.95 -5.91 8.78
C GLY A 299 -30.44 -5.91 9.16
N ASN A 300 -30.79 -6.43 10.33
CA ASN A 300 -32.16 -6.45 10.81
C ASN A 300 -32.73 -5.05 11.11
N ILE A 301 -31.88 -4.06 11.34
CA ILE A 301 -32.32 -2.67 11.55
C ILE A 301 -32.55 -1.97 10.21
N LEU A 302 -31.69 -2.24 9.20
CA LEU A 302 -31.79 -1.65 7.86
C LEU A 302 -32.94 -2.22 7.03
N LYS A 303 -33.13 -3.54 7.07
CA LYS A 303 -34.14 -4.25 6.25
C LYS A 303 -35.55 -3.65 6.30
N PRO A 304 -36.12 -3.31 7.46
CA PRO A 304 -37.45 -2.72 7.53
C PRO A 304 -37.52 -1.33 6.86
N MET A 305 -36.49 -0.50 7.02
CA MET A 305 -36.47 0.84 6.47
C MET A 305 -36.28 0.83 4.94
N LEU A 306 -35.41 -0.03 4.43
CA LEU A 306 -35.25 -0.29 3.00
C LEU A 306 -36.55 -0.87 2.40
N ALA A 307 -37.24 -1.74 3.15
CA ALA A 307 -38.49 -2.34 2.70
C ALA A 307 -39.63 -1.32 2.55
N ARG A 308 -39.68 -0.32 3.39
CA ARG A 308 -40.71 0.74 3.38
C ARG A 308 -40.33 1.92 2.46
N GLY A 309 -39.10 1.94 1.88
CA GLY A 309 -38.64 3.09 1.12
C GLY A 309 -38.34 4.32 1.98
N GLU A 310 -38.11 4.14 3.28
CA GLU A 310 -37.79 5.20 4.24
C GLU A 310 -36.31 5.56 4.23
N LEU A 311 -35.49 4.73 3.57
CA LEU A 311 -34.03 4.88 3.44
C LEU A 311 -33.64 4.79 1.97
N HIS A 312 -32.89 5.80 1.49
CA HIS A 312 -32.16 5.75 0.24
C HIS A 312 -30.69 5.48 0.55
N CYS A 313 -30.15 4.40 -0.06
CA CYS A 313 -28.81 3.94 0.24
C CYS A 313 -28.04 3.61 -1.06
N ILE A 314 -26.78 4.00 -1.10
CA ILE A 314 -25.80 3.54 -2.07
C ILE A 314 -24.84 2.62 -1.31
N GLY A 315 -24.82 1.35 -1.64
CA GLY A 315 -23.87 0.39 -1.07
C GLY A 315 -22.65 0.23 -1.98
N ALA A 316 -21.50 -0.10 -1.41
CA ALA A 316 -20.34 -0.54 -2.15
C ALA A 316 -19.81 -1.85 -1.54
N THR A 317 -19.37 -2.79 -2.39
CA THR A 317 -18.86 -4.11 -1.94
C THR A 317 -18.12 -4.81 -3.10
N THR A 318 -17.48 -5.93 -2.82
CA THR A 318 -16.94 -6.80 -3.86
C THR A 318 -17.99 -7.78 -4.39
N LEU A 319 -17.71 -8.41 -5.55
CA LEU A 319 -18.63 -9.38 -6.16
C LEU A 319 -18.86 -10.60 -5.25
N ASN A 320 -17.81 -11.09 -4.62
CA ASN A 320 -17.90 -12.25 -3.73
C ASN A 320 -18.75 -11.97 -2.49
N GLU A 321 -18.56 -10.82 -1.87
CA GLU A 321 -19.30 -10.37 -0.71
C GLU A 321 -20.76 -10.07 -1.06
N TYR A 322 -21.02 -9.47 -2.23
CA TYR A 322 -22.37 -9.26 -2.72
C TYR A 322 -23.13 -10.57 -2.84
N ARG A 323 -22.53 -11.59 -3.48
CA ARG A 323 -23.11 -12.93 -3.61
C ARG A 323 -23.32 -13.60 -2.26
N GLN A 324 -22.39 -13.44 -1.35
CA GLN A 324 -22.41 -14.12 -0.04
C GLN A 324 -23.43 -13.50 0.92
N TYR A 325 -23.57 -12.17 0.95
CA TYR A 325 -24.31 -11.45 1.98
C TYR A 325 -25.58 -10.76 1.47
N ILE A 326 -25.61 -10.25 0.25
CA ILE A 326 -26.76 -9.51 -0.30
C ILE A 326 -27.65 -10.41 -1.12
N GLU A 327 -27.10 -11.15 -2.09
CA GLU A 327 -27.87 -11.99 -3.02
C GLU A 327 -28.54 -13.18 -2.34
N LYS A 328 -27.92 -13.74 -1.30
CA LYS A 328 -28.52 -14.83 -0.50
C LYS A 328 -29.64 -14.39 0.44
N ASP A 329 -29.81 -13.09 0.66
CA ASP A 329 -30.89 -12.54 1.48
C ASP A 329 -32.03 -12.01 0.60
N PRO A 330 -33.17 -12.68 0.50
CA PRO A 330 -34.29 -12.29 -0.40
C PRO A 330 -34.86 -10.91 -0.10
N ALA A 331 -34.68 -10.38 1.12
CA ALA A 331 -35.17 -9.06 1.50
C ALA A 331 -34.25 -7.96 0.95
N LEU A 332 -32.94 -8.18 0.94
CA LEU A 332 -31.95 -7.25 0.41
C LEU A 332 -31.84 -7.32 -1.11
N GLU A 333 -31.83 -8.52 -1.70
CA GLU A 333 -31.80 -8.74 -3.15
C GLU A 333 -32.91 -7.98 -3.89
N ARG A 334 -34.11 -7.94 -3.29
CA ARG A 334 -35.27 -7.21 -3.84
C ARG A 334 -35.15 -5.69 -3.70
N ARG A 335 -34.19 -5.17 -2.97
CA ARG A 335 -34.05 -3.74 -2.66
C ARG A 335 -32.82 -3.10 -3.27
N PHE A 336 -31.74 -3.86 -3.38
CA PHE A 336 -30.53 -3.40 -4.04
C PHE A 336 -30.53 -3.74 -5.53
N GLN A 337 -30.01 -2.82 -6.33
CA GLN A 337 -29.78 -3.02 -7.75
C GLN A 337 -28.26 -3.00 -7.98
N PRO A 338 -27.66 -4.09 -8.49
CA PRO A 338 -26.23 -4.13 -8.76
C PRO A 338 -25.84 -3.15 -9.87
N VAL A 339 -24.70 -2.47 -9.66
CA VAL A 339 -23.99 -1.64 -10.63
C VAL A 339 -22.56 -2.16 -10.67
N MET A 340 -22.19 -2.80 -11.77
CA MET A 340 -20.82 -3.28 -11.94
C MET A 340 -19.88 -2.10 -12.13
N VAL A 341 -18.76 -2.15 -11.45
CA VAL A 341 -17.66 -1.17 -11.52
C VAL A 341 -16.43 -1.94 -11.91
N ASP A 342 -16.18 -1.97 -13.21
CA ASP A 342 -15.03 -2.67 -13.76
C ASP A 342 -13.73 -1.89 -13.56
N GLU A 343 -12.61 -2.58 -13.63
CA GLU A 343 -11.29 -1.97 -13.68
C GLU A 343 -11.19 -1.03 -14.89
N PRO A 344 -10.74 0.22 -14.74
CA PRO A 344 -10.56 1.12 -15.86
C PRO A 344 -9.43 0.64 -16.77
N THR A 345 -9.48 1.00 -18.04
CA THR A 345 -8.38 0.74 -18.98
C THR A 345 -7.14 1.55 -18.61
N VAL A 346 -5.99 1.17 -19.16
CA VAL A 346 -4.74 1.96 -19.00
C VAL A 346 -4.94 3.40 -19.50
N GLU A 347 -5.66 3.59 -20.62
CA GLU A 347 -5.95 4.90 -21.21
C GLU A 347 -6.85 5.75 -20.30
N ASP A 348 -7.88 5.14 -19.72
CA ASP A 348 -8.73 5.81 -18.73
C ASP A 348 -7.95 6.18 -17.47
N THR A 349 -7.07 5.28 -17.02
CA THR A 349 -6.20 5.52 -15.86
C THR A 349 -5.24 6.68 -16.09
N ILE A 350 -4.62 6.78 -17.27
CA ILE A 350 -3.77 7.93 -17.64
C ILE A 350 -4.59 9.23 -17.56
N SER A 351 -5.82 9.19 -18.03
CA SER A 351 -6.73 10.35 -17.99
C SER A 351 -7.07 10.73 -16.54
N ILE A 352 -7.31 9.74 -15.67
CA ILE A 352 -7.53 9.94 -14.22
C ILE A 352 -6.29 10.56 -13.58
N LEU A 353 -5.11 10.01 -13.81
CA LEU A 353 -3.86 10.52 -13.26
C LEU A 353 -3.57 11.96 -13.71
N ARG A 354 -3.85 12.30 -15.00
CA ARG A 354 -3.74 13.67 -15.50
C ARG A 354 -4.67 14.64 -14.77
N GLY A 355 -5.87 14.20 -14.44
CA GLY A 355 -6.82 15.00 -13.66
C GLY A 355 -6.44 15.18 -12.19
N LEU A 356 -5.72 14.23 -11.61
CA LEU A 356 -5.23 14.30 -10.22
C LEU A 356 -3.88 15.01 -10.11
N LYS A 357 -3.13 15.09 -11.20
CA LYS A 357 -1.76 15.60 -11.26
C LYS A 357 -1.56 16.91 -10.49
N GLU A 358 -2.35 17.93 -10.77
CA GLU A 358 -2.19 19.27 -10.19
C GLU A 358 -2.33 19.24 -8.67
N ARG A 359 -3.26 18.44 -8.13
CA ARG A 359 -3.45 18.29 -6.68
C ARG A 359 -2.27 17.62 -5.99
N TYR A 360 -1.72 16.56 -6.61
CA TYR A 360 -0.53 15.89 -6.09
C TYR A 360 0.70 16.79 -6.18
N GLU A 361 0.85 17.56 -7.26
CA GLU A 361 1.92 18.55 -7.40
C GLU A 361 1.86 19.62 -6.31
N ILE A 362 0.65 20.10 -5.97
CA ILE A 362 0.45 21.09 -4.89
C ILE A 362 0.72 20.47 -3.53
N TYR A 363 0.18 19.28 -3.26
CA TYR A 363 0.31 18.62 -1.95
C TYR A 363 1.75 18.26 -1.61
N HIS A 364 2.49 17.73 -2.57
CA HIS A 364 3.88 17.32 -2.36
C HIS A 364 4.91 18.41 -2.68
N GLY A 365 4.53 19.45 -3.40
CA GLY A 365 5.45 20.49 -3.86
C GLY A 365 6.44 20.04 -4.94
N VAL A 366 6.08 19.00 -5.70
CA VAL A 366 6.92 18.33 -6.71
C VAL A 366 6.25 18.43 -8.09
N LYS A 367 7.01 18.56 -9.17
CA LYS A 367 6.48 18.46 -10.54
C LYS A 367 6.34 17.01 -10.97
N ILE A 368 5.27 16.69 -11.69
CA ILE A 368 5.02 15.35 -12.24
C ILE A 368 5.10 15.42 -13.76
N SER A 369 5.93 14.60 -14.40
CA SER A 369 5.99 14.53 -15.86
C SER A 369 4.82 13.74 -16.44
N ASP A 370 4.40 14.04 -17.67
CA ASP A 370 3.36 13.25 -18.33
C ASP A 370 3.83 11.82 -18.59
N ASN A 371 5.11 11.65 -18.93
CA ASN A 371 5.71 10.32 -19.12
C ASN A 371 5.65 9.47 -17.83
N SER A 372 5.82 10.06 -16.65
CA SER A 372 5.69 9.32 -15.40
C SER A 372 4.25 8.84 -15.14
N LEU A 373 3.23 9.61 -15.54
CA LEU A 373 1.82 9.20 -15.47
C LEU A 373 1.54 8.02 -16.40
N ILE A 374 2.05 8.09 -17.62
CA ILE A 374 1.93 7.00 -18.61
C ILE A 374 2.67 5.77 -18.09
N ALA A 375 3.88 5.94 -17.58
CA ALA A 375 4.66 4.85 -17.00
C ALA A 375 3.96 4.23 -15.79
N ALA A 376 3.41 5.04 -14.88
CA ALA A 376 2.70 4.55 -13.71
C ALA A 376 1.49 3.68 -14.09
N ALA A 377 0.65 4.12 -15.04
CA ALA A 377 -0.50 3.36 -15.50
C ALA A 377 -0.10 2.08 -16.24
N THR A 378 0.88 2.17 -17.15
CA THR A 378 1.30 1.04 -17.99
C THR A 378 2.05 -0.02 -17.21
N LEU A 379 3.01 0.43 -16.38
CA LEU A 379 3.87 -0.49 -15.63
C LEU A 379 3.13 -1.11 -14.44
N SER A 380 2.23 -0.36 -13.77
CA SER A 380 1.42 -0.94 -12.69
C SER A 380 0.48 -2.03 -13.22
N HIS A 381 -0.21 -1.78 -14.33
CA HIS A 381 -1.08 -2.79 -14.95
C HIS A 381 -0.30 -4.04 -15.36
N ARG A 382 0.94 -3.87 -15.81
CA ARG A 382 1.79 -4.97 -16.28
C ARG A 382 2.45 -5.76 -15.15
N TYR A 383 2.90 -5.08 -14.09
CA TYR A 383 3.80 -5.66 -13.08
C TYR A 383 3.17 -5.85 -11.71
N ILE A 384 2.03 -5.21 -11.42
CA ILE A 384 1.32 -5.34 -10.14
C ILE A 384 0.01 -6.08 -10.41
N SER A 385 0.01 -7.39 -10.21
CA SER A 385 -1.14 -8.26 -10.52
C SER A 385 -2.11 -8.48 -9.35
N ASP A 386 -1.72 -8.11 -8.14
CA ASP A 386 -2.51 -8.29 -6.91
C ASP A 386 -3.37 -7.08 -6.53
N ARG A 387 -3.25 -5.99 -7.27
CA ARG A 387 -4.01 -4.74 -7.12
C ARG A 387 -4.53 -4.28 -8.47
N PHE A 388 -5.61 -3.49 -8.45
CA PHE A 388 -6.32 -3.04 -9.63
C PHE A 388 -6.08 -1.55 -9.92
N LEU A 389 -6.19 -1.19 -11.21
CA LEU A 389 -6.25 0.19 -11.63
C LEU A 389 -7.56 0.85 -11.13
N PRO A 390 -7.57 2.16 -10.84
CA PRO A 390 -6.46 3.12 -10.94
C PRO A 390 -5.62 3.20 -9.65
N ASP A 391 -6.01 2.52 -8.56
CA ASP A 391 -5.46 2.66 -7.22
C ASP A 391 -3.95 2.42 -7.18
N ASN A 392 -3.49 1.31 -7.77
CA ASN A 392 -2.08 0.97 -7.85
C ASN A 392 -1.23 2.02 -8.59
N ALA A 393 -1.79 2.65 -9.65
CA ALA A 393 -1.09 3.70 -10.40
C ALA A 393 -1.08 5.03 -9.63
N ILE A 394 -2.15 5.34 -8.89
CA ILE A 394 -2.23 6.50 -8.01
C ILE A 394 -1.21 6.38 -6.88
N ASP A 395 -1.16 5.22 -6.22
CA ASP A 395 -0.20 4.93 -5.15
C ASP A 395 1.26 5.08 -5.62
N LEU A 396 1.57 4.65 -6.86
CA LEU A 396 2.91 4.82 -7.43
C LEU A 396 3.28 6.29 -7.60
N ILE A 397 2.36 7.12 -8.07
CA ILE A 397 2.59 8.57 -8.21
C ILE A 397 2.74 9.22 -6.84
N ASP A 398 1.91 8.84 -5.87
CA ASP A 398 1.97 9.37 -4.52
C ASP A 398 3.31 9.03 -3.84
N GLU A 399 3.73 7.75 -3.90
CA GLU A 399 5.02 7.33 -3.34
C GLU A 399 6.21 8.00 -4.06
N ALA A 400 6.13 8.16 -5.39
CA ALA A 400 7.17 8.84 -6.15
C ALA A 400 7.30 10.32 -5.75
N CYS A 401 6.18 11.00 -5.58
CA CYS A 401 6.16 12.37 -5.10
C CYS A 401 6.70 12.48 -3.66
N ALA A 402 6.30 11.57 -2.78
CA ALA A 402 6.76 11.52 -1.40
C ALA A 402 8.28 11.23 -1.33
N MET A 403 8.80 10.33 -2.18
CA MET A 403 10.21 10.03 -2.27
C MET A 403 11.02 11.27 -2.67
N ILE A 404 10.63 11.96 -3.74
CA ILE A 404 11.29 13.18 -4.20
C ILE A 404 11.22 14.29 -3.14
N LYS A 405 10.04 14.47 -2.50
CA LYS A 405 9.89 15.43 -1.41
C LYS A 405 10.84 15.14 -0.26
N THR A 406 10.94 13.86 0.14
CA THR A 406 11.86 13.45 1.21
C THR A 406 13.32 13.69 0.82
N GLU A 407 13.70 13.42 -0.45
CA GLU A 407 15.04 13.73 -0.98
C GLU A 407 15.32 15.24 -0.97
N MET A 408 14.33 16.08 -1.30
CA MET A 408 14.49 17.54 -1.25
C MET A 408 14.61 18.10 0.17
N GLU A 409 13.91 17.49 1.13
CA GLU A 409 13.94 17.92 2.53
C GLU A 409 15.16 17.39 3.30
N SER A 410 15.68 16.24 2.89
CA SER A 410 16.86 15.59 3.48
C SER A 410 18.18 16.06 2.82
N MET A 411 19.29 15.80 3.48
CA MET A 411 20.62 16.08 2.93
C MET A 411 20.88 15.14 1.74
N PRO A 412 21.29 15.66 0.55
CA PRO A 412 21.64 14.83 -0.58
C PRO A 412 22.70 13.80 -0.25
N THR A 413 22.62 12.62 -0.85
CA THR A 413 23.55 11.50 -0.59
C THR A 413 25.00 11.89 -0.77
N GLU A 414 25.32 12.65 -1.82
CA GLU A 414 26.67 13.14 -2.08
C GLU A 414 27.22 14.06 -0.96
N LEU A 415 26.33 14.87 -0.38
CA LEU A 415 26.70 15.78 0.72
C LEU A 415 26.82 15.00 2.05
N ASP A 416 25.97 14.00 2.28
CA ASP A 416 26.04 13.11 3.44
C ASP A 416 27.32 12.26 3.42
N GLU A 417 27.71 11.72 2.27
CA GLU A 417 28.96 10.97 2.10
C GLU A 417 30.20 11.82 2.45
N VAL A 418 30.23 13.04 1.94
CA VAL A 418 31.34 13.97 2.28
C VAL A 418 31.31 14.32 3.77
N SER A 419 30.16 14.53 4.36
CA SER A 419 30.00 14.79 5.80
C SER A 419 30.49 13.63 6.65
N ARG A 420 30.11 12.36 6.29
CA ARG A 420 30.61 11.17 6.99
C ARG A 420 32.11 10.99 6.89
N LYS A 421 32.68 11.28 5.72
CA LYS A 421 34.13 11.23 5.51
C LYS A 421 34.85 12.25 6.35
N ILE A 422 34.31 13.47 6.44
CA ILE A 422 34.87 14.51 7.33
C ILE A 422 34.80 14.03 8.80
N MET A 423 33.66 13.47 9.23
CA MET A 423 33.51 12.95 10.59
C MET A 423 34.51 11.82 10.89
N GLN A 424 34.73 10.91 9.92
CA GLN A 424 35.70 9.83 10.06
C GLN A 424 37.12 10.37 10.23
N LEU A 425 37.50 11.36 9.41
CA LEU A 425 38.81 12.03 9.53
C LEU A 425 38.96 12.82 10.85
N GLU A 426 37.86 13.38 11.39
CA GLU A 426 37.88 14.05 12.70
C GLU A 426 38.11 13.07 13.86
N ILE A 427 37.54 11.87 13.77
CA ILE A 427 37.79 10.80 14.73
C ILE A 427 39.27 10.35 14.65
N GLU A 428 39.80 10.14 13.43
CA GLU A 428 41.19 9.75 13.20
C GLU A 428 42.17 10.84 13.68
N GLU A 429 41.88 12.11 13.37
CA GLU A 429 42.66 13.27 13.85
C GLU A 429 42.69 13.32 15.38
N THR A 430 41.56 13.09 16.05
CA THR A 430 41.50 13.12 17.51
C THR A 430 42.28 11.95 18.13
N ALA A 431 42.30 10.78 17.49
CA ALA A 431 43.10 9.65 17.95
C ALA A 431 44.61 9.91 17.77
N LEU A 432 45.04 10.33 16.59
CA LEU A 432 46.46 10.56 16.27
C LEU A 432 47.06 11.76 16.99
N SER A 433 46.24 12.77 17.33
CA SER A 433 46.72 13.92 18.13
C SER A 433 47.23 13.56 19.53
N LYS A 434 46.89 12.37 20.03
CA LYS A 434 47.35 11.84 21.33
C LYS A 434 48.67 11.09 21.22
N GLU A 435 49.06 10.70 20.02
CA GLU A 435 50.30 9.94 19.76
C GLU A 435 51.48 10.93 19.48
N LYS A 436 52.73 10.49 19.79
CA LYS A 436 53.94 11.35 19.74
C LYS A 436 54.97 10.92 18.72
N ASP A 437 54.75 9.80 18.03
CA ASP A 437 55.64 9.25 17.04
C ASP A 437 55.66 10.05 15.73
N GLU A 438 56.74 9.99 14.98
CA GLU A 438 56.92 10.77 13.74
C GLU A 438 55.95 10.37 12.63
N ILE A 439 55.61 9.10 12.51
CA ILE A 439 54.69 8.56 11.50
C ILE A 439 53.27 9.07 11.77
N SER A 440 52.83 9.11 13.02
CA SER A 440 51.55 9.68 13.39
C SER A 440 51.45 11.18 13.12
N LYS A 441 52.57 11.93 13.23
CA LYS A 441 52.58 13.37 12.88
C LYS A 441 52.48 13.62 11.37
N GLU A 442 53.17 12.83 10.55
CA GLU A 442 53.03 12.92 9.08
C GLU A 442 51.61 12.61 8.65
N ARG A 443 51.05 11.52 9.16
CA ARG A 443 49.63 11.15 8.87
C ARG A 443 48.67 12.22 9.32
N LEU A 444 48.89 12.83 10.49
CA LEU A 444 48.08 13.94 11.01
C LEU A 444 48.11 15.18 10.10
N ALA A 445 49.24 15.52 9.51
CA ALA A 445 49.35 16.62 8.55
C ALA A 445 48.56 16.31 7.26
N ASP A 446 48.62 15.08 6.76
CA ASP A 446 47.88 14.64 5.57
C ASP A 446 46.37 14.68 5.82
N ILE A 447 45.92 14.19 6.99
CA ILE A 447 44.50 14.21 7.39
C ILE A 447 43.99 15.65 7.48
N GLN A 448 44.76 16.56 8.07
CA GLN A 448 44.39 17.97 8.18
C GLN A 448 44.21 18.62 6.82
N LYS A 449 45.09 18.29 5.86
CA LYS A 449 45.00 18.78 4.49
C LYS A 449 43.78 18.22 3.77
N GLU A 450 43.57 16.89 3.81
CA GLU A 450 42.40 16.21 3.21
C GLU A 450 41.10 16.73 3.82
N LYS A 451 41.04 16.89 5.15
CA LYS A 451 39.87 17.44 5.85
C LYS A 451 39.58 18.88 5.40
N ALA A 452 40.61 19.73 5.24
CA ALA A 452 40.43 21.12 4.78
C ALA A 452 39.85 21.18 3.36
N GLU A 453 40.35 20.32 2.45
CA GLU A 453 39.85 20.21 1.08
C GLU A 453 38.39 19.73 1.06
N LEU A 454 38.06 18.66 1.81
CA LEU A 454 36.73 18.12 1.92
C LEU A 454 35.74 19.11 2.58
N LYS A 455 36.20 19.87 3.58
CA LYS A 455 35.39 20.90 4.23
C LYS A 455 35.05 22.05 3.29
N THR A 456 36.01 22.50 2.47
CA THR A 456 35.73 23.51 1.44
C THR A 456 34.73 23.00 0.40
N LYS A 457 34.85 21.72 -0.01
CA LYS A 457 33.93 21.08 -0.93
C LYS A 457 32.54 20.97 -0.28
N PHE A 458 32.44 20.53 0.97
CA PHE A 458 31.21 20.43 1.73
C PHE A 458 30.50 21.77 1.83
N ASP A 459 31.21 22.84 2.25
CA ASP A 459 30.63 24.18 2.42
C ASP A 459 30.10 24.74 1.09
N SER A 460 30.81 24.50 -0.03
CA SER A 460 30.34 24.91 -1.36
C SER A 460 29.11 24.14 -1.83
N MET A 461 29.08 22.84 -1.60
CA MET A 461 27.94 22.01 -1.93
C MET A 461 26.72 22.32 -1.05
N LYS A 462 26.94 22.56 0.24
CA LYS A 462 25.90 22.94 1.20
C LYS A 462 25.26 24.27 0.83
N ALA A 463 26.06 25.28 0.47
CA ALA A 463 25.55 26.58 0.02
C ALA A 463 24.71 26.45 -1.26
N LYS A 464 25.13 25.60 -2.23
CA LYS A 464 24.32 25.31 -3.42
C LYS A 464 23.00 24.67 -3.05
N TRP A 465 23.02 23.62 -2.22
CA TRP A 465 21.82 22.91 -1.76
C TRP A 465 20.83 23.84 -1.02
N GLU A 466 21.32 24.69 -0.11
CA GLU A 466 20.48 25.66 0.60
C GLU A 466 19.82 26.68 -0.34
N ASN A 467 20.54 27.16 -1.36
CA ASN A 467 20.01 28.08 -2.37
C ASN A 467 18.94 27.37 -3.24
N GLU A 468 19.16 26.14 -3.67
CA GLU A 468 18.21 25.36 -4.44
C GLU A 468 16.93 25.07 -3.63
N LYS A 469 17.09 24.70 -2.34
CA LYS A 469 15.98 24.47 -1.42
C LYS A 469 15.12 25.73 -1.22
N GLN A 470 15.75 26.90 -1.11
CA GLN A 470 15.02 28.17 -0.99
C GLN A 470 14.27 28.53 -2.27
N ALA A 471 14.87 28.29 -3.45
CA ALA A 471 14.20 28.53 -4.73
C ALA A 471 12.96 27.64 -4.90
N ILE A 472 13.10 26.34 -4.60
CA ILE A 472 11.99 25.38 -4.65
C ILE A 472 10.88 25.79 -3.67
N GLY A 473 11.23 26.18 -2.45
CA GLY A 473 10.26 26.63 -1.43
C GLY A 473 9.46 27.87 -1.84
N LYS A 474 10.05 28.78 -2.61
CA LYS A 474 9.31 29.95 -3.18
C LYS A 474 8.29 29.52 -4.24
N VAL A 475 8.70 28.64 -5.15
CA VAL A 475 7.81 28.08 -6.20
C VAL A 475 6.62 27.36 -5.56
N GLN A 476 6.84 26.58 -4.50
CA GLN A 476 5.79 25.89 -3.77
C GLN A 476 4.79 26.88 -3.15
N LYS A 477 5.26 27.89 -2.44
CA LYS A 477 4.37 28.92 -1.84
C LYS A 477 3.52 29.64 -2.89
N LEU A 478 4.10 29.97 -4.04
CA LEU A 478 3.35 30.61 -5.13
C LEU A 478 2.26 29.69 -5.69
N ARG A 479 2.50 28.39 -5.78
CA ARG A 479 1.48 27.41 -6.22
C ARG A 479 0.35 27.27 -5.20
N GLU A 480 0.67 27.21 -3.91
CA GLU A 480 -0.33 27.19 -2.82
C GLU A 480 -1.19 28.48 -2.83
N GLU A 481 -0.57 29.64 -3.07
CA GLU A 481 -1.30 30.90 -3.19
C GLU A 481 -2.22 30.92 -4.43
N ILE A 482 -1.77 30.38 -5.57
CA ILE A 482 -2.59 30.28 -6.79
C ILE A 482 -3.80 29.38 -6.53
N ASP A 483 -3.61 28.23 -5.87
CA ASP A 483 -4.71 27.32 -5.54
C ASP A 483 -5.74 27.96 -4.61
N GLN A 484 -5.26 28.69 -3.59
CA GLN A 484 -6.13 29.45 -2.69
C GLN A 484 -6.92 30.54 -3.44
N VAL A 485 -6.29 31.22 -4.42
CA VAL A 485 -6.96 32.24 -5.22
C VAL A 485 -7.99 31.60 -6.15
N ASN A 486 -7.68 30.45 -6.78
CA ASN A 486 -8.63 29.70 -7.60
C ASN A 486 -9.85 29.26 -6.77
N SER A 487 -9.61 28.74 -5.56
CA SER A 487 -10.69 28.38 -4.64
C SER A 487 -11.57 29.58 -4.25
N GLN A 488 -10.96 30.77 -4.06
CA GLN A 488 -11.70 32.01 -3.76
C GLN A 488 -12.51 32.50 -4.98
N ILE A 489 -11.97 32.35 -6.20
CA ILE A 489 -12.69 32.70 -7.45
C ILE A 489 -13.92 31.83 -7.59
N GLU A 490 -13.79 30.51 -7.49
CA GLU A 490 -14.93 29.60 -7.62
C GLU A 490 -15.99 29.82 -6.52
N LYS A 491 -15.56 30.16 -5.30
CA LYS A 491 -16.48 30.53 -4.21
C LYS A 491 -17.22 31.83 -4.54
N ALA A 492 -16.52 32.85 -5.00
CA ALA A 492 -17.11 34.14 -5.37
C ALA A 492 -18.05 34.02 -6.58
N GLU A 493 -17.72 33.19 -7.59
CA GLU A 493 -18.61 32.89 -8.72
C GLU A 493 -19.89 32.18 -8.25
N ARG A 494 -19.81 31.25 -7.31
CA ARG A 494 -20.99 30.56 -6.72
C ARG A 494 -21.87 31.49 -5.89
N ASP A 495 -21.25 32.37 -5.10
CA ASP A 495 -21.95 33.32 -4.23
C ASP A 495 -22.47 34.52 -5.03
N TYR A 496 -22.32 34.53 -6.39
CA TYR A 496 -22.64 35.63 -7.29
C TYR A 496 -21.93 36.94 -6.98
N GLU A 497 -20.78 36.90 -6.29
CA GLU A 497 -19.90 38.05 -6.06
C GLU A 497 -19.02 38.33 -7.29
N LEU A 498 -19.65 38.64 -8.44
CA LEU A 498 -18.95 38.69 -9.76
C LEU A 498 -17.82 39.73 -9.81
N ASN A 499 -17.94 40.83 -9.06
CA ASN A 499 -16.89 41.86 -8.99
C ASN A 499 -15.61 41.29 -8.31
N LYS A 500 -15.77 40.59 -7.22
CA LYS A 500 -14.66 39.99 -6.48
C LYS A 500 -14.04 38.84 -7.27
N ALA A 501 -14.88 38.03 -7.94
CA ALA A 501 -14.41 36.99 -8.84
C ALA A 501 -13.59 37.57 -10.01
N ALA A 502 -14.04 38.67 -10.61
CA ALA A 502 -13.33 39.37 -11.68
C ALA A 502 -11.99 39.99 -11.20
N GLU A 503 -11.96 40.62 -10.03
CA GLU A 503 -10.73 41.17 -9.43
C GLU A 503 -9.67 40.08 -9.21
N LEU A 504 -10.07 38.94 -8.64
CA LEU A 504 -9.15 37.82 -8.39
C LEU A 504 -8.71 37.16 -9.71
N LYS A 505 -9.63 36.95 -10.65
CA LYS A 505 -9.39 36.22 -11.92
C LYS A 505 -8.55 37.03 -12.93
N TYR A 506 -8.78 38.34 -13.03
CA TYR A 506 -8.10 39.20 -13.99
C TYR A 506 -7.01 40.08 -13.39
N GLY A 507 -6.96 40.21 -12.05
CA GLY A 507 -5.95 40.97 -11.34
C GLY A 507 -4.90 40.05 -10.70
N LYS A 508 -5.26 39.39 -9.61
CA LYS A 508 -4.32 38.68 -8.74
C LYS A 508 -3.77 37.39 -9.34
N LEU A 509 -4.62 36.59 -9.99
CA LEU A 509 -4.23 35.31 -10.56
C LEU A 509 -3.16 35.43 -11.65
N PRO A 510 -3.30 36.34 -12.68
CA PRO A 510 -2.27 36.51 -13.71
C PRO A 510 -0.93 37.01 -13.16
N GLU A 511 -0.96 37.84 -12.10
CA GLU A 511 0.26 38.32 -11.46
C GLU A 511 1.02 37.17 -10.77
N LEU A 512 0.33 36.34 -10.01
CA LEU A 512 0.92 35.15 -9.37
C LEU A 512 1.44 34.14 -10.40
N GLN A 513 0.69 33.92 -11.48
CA GLN A 513 1.11 33.03 -12.59
C GLN A 513 2.39 33.55 -13.28
N LYS A 514 2.50 34.86 -13.44
CA LYS A 514 3.71 35.48 -14.00
C LYS A 514 4.90 35.32 -13.05
N GLN A 515 4.72 35.58 -11.75
CA GLN A 515 5.76 35.38 -10.74
C GLN A 515 6.19 33.92 -10.68
N LEU A 516 5.25 32.97 -10.72
CA LEU A 516 5.52 31.53 -10.76
C LEU A 516 6.39 31.17 -11.97
N LYS A 517 6.03 31.69 -13.15
CA LYS A 517 6.77 31.41 -14.38
C LYS A 517 8.19 31.96 -14.33
N GLU A 518 8.37 33.17 -13.81
CA GLU A 518 9.70 33.78 -13.63
C GLU A 518 10.58 32.99 -12.67
N GLU A 519 10.04 32.55 -11.53
CA GLU A 519 10.79 31.72 -10.55
C GLU A 519 11.05 30.30 -11.10
N GLU A 520 10.14 29.72 -11.88
CA GLU A 520 10.35 28.44 -12.55
C GLU A 520 11.45 28.50 -13.61
N GLU A 521 11.50 29.57 -14.43
CA GLU A 521 12.55 29.80 -15.42
C GLU A 521 13.92 30.01 -14.76
N LEU A 522 13.98 30.69 -13.60
CA LEU A 522 15.20 30.84 -12.79
C LEU A 522 15.66 29.51 -12.22
N ALA A 523 14.74 28.69 -11.72
CA ALA A 523 15.02 27.37 -11.23
C ALA A 523 15.48 26.41 -12.34
N GLU A 524 14.93 26.53 -13.55
CA GLU A 524 15.37 25.74 -14.72
C GLU A 524 16.77 26.09 -15.23
N LYS A 525 17.15 27.34 -15.22
CA LYS A 525 18.51 27.75 -15.62
C LYS A 525 19.61 27.21 -14.70
N ASN A 526 19.26 26.91 -13.46
CA ASN A 526 20.19 26.35 -12.48
C ASN A 526 20.27 24.81 -12.50
N LYS A 527 19.50 24.15 -13.35
CA LYS A 527 19.37 22.68 -13.40
C LYS A 527 20.58 21.91 -13.92
N GLU A 528 21.39 22.49 -14.81
CA GLU A 528 22.55 21.75 -15.40
C GLU A 528 23.62 21.37 -14.35
N THR A 529 23.56 21.94 -13.14
CA THR A 529 24.49 21.67 -12.02
C THR A 529 23.79 21.42 -10.70
N GLY A 530 22.47 21.17 -10.71
CA GLY A 530 21.64 21.06 -9.50
C GLY A 530 21.84 19.74 -8.74
N LEU A 531 21.88 19.85 -7.41
CA LEU A 531 21.97 18.73 -6.47
C LEU A 531 20.58 18.15 -6.15
N LEU A 532 19.50 18.92 -6.34
CA LEU A 532 18.14 18.53 -6.02
C LEU A 532 17.30 18.22 -7.27
N ARG A 533 16.61 17.08 -7.22
CA ARG A 533 15.59 16.72 -8.20
C ARG A 533 14.23 17.18 -7.68
N ASN A 534 13.47 17.91 -8.50
CA ASN A 534 12.14 18.43 -8.14
C ASN A 534 11.03 17.91 -9.05
N LYS A 535 11.32 16.88 -9.87
CA LYS A 535 10.40 16.36 -10.87
C LYS A 535 10.37 14.84 -10.81
N VAL A 536 9.17 14.29 -10.71
CA VAL A 536 8.93 12.86 -10.88
C VAL A 536 9.05 12.52 -12.36
N THR A 537 9.93 11.59 -12.68
CA THR A 537 10.13 11.05 -14.02
C THR A 537 9.78 9.57 -14.05
N GLU A 538 9.92 8.95 -15.20
CA GLU A 538 9.72 7.52 -15.39
C GLU A 538 10.69 6.68 -14.54
N ASP A 539 11.91 7.19 -14.30
CA ASP A 539 12.92 6.49 -13.50
C ASP A 539 12.49 6.27 -12.05
N GLU A 540 11.83 7.26 -11.42
CA GLU A 540 11.34 7.13 -10.05
C GLU A 540 10.20 6.09 -9.97
N ILE A 541 9.27 6.12 -10.92
CA ILE A 541 8.19 5.12 -11.01
C ILE A 541 8.79 3.73 -11.17
N THR A 542 9.77 3.60 -12.04
CA THR A 542 10.47 2.33 -12.31
C THR A 542 11.19 1.79 -11.07
N LYS A 543 11.87 2.66 -10.29
CA LYS A 543 12.52 2.29 -9.03
C LYS A 543 11.53 1.78 -7.99
N ILE A 544 10.37 2.44 -7.85
CA ILE A 544 9.35 2.05 -6.88
C ILE A 544 8.74 0.70 -7.26
N ILE A 545 8.38 0.51 -8.52
CA ILE A 545 7.88 -0.78 -9.00
C ILE A 545 8.92 -1.88 -8.76
N SER A 546 10.19 -1.60 -9.06
CA SER A 546 11.29 -2.52 -8.79
C SER A 546 11.37 -2.92 -7.31
N LYS A 547 11.18 -1.95 -6.42
CA LYS A 547 11.17 -2.18 -4.96
C LYS A 547 9.96 -3.00 -4.52
N TRP A 548 8.76 -2.73 -5.07
CA TRP A 548 7.54 -3.43 -4.70
C TRP A 548 7.48 -4.86 -5.24
N THR A 549 7.89 -5.04 -6.49
CA THR A 549 7.80 -6.33 -7.18
C THR A 549 9.06 -7.18 -7.07
N GLY A 550 10.19 -6.58 -6.65
CA GLY A 550 11.50 -7.21 -6.66
C GLY A 550 12.10 -7.37 -8.07
N ILE A 551 11.50 -6.76 -9.11
CA ILE A 551 11.95 -6.85 -10.49
C ILE A 551 12.81 -5.61 -10.79
N PRO A 552 14.02 -5.73 -11.32
CA PRO A 552 14.83 -4.59 -11.71
C PRO A 552 14.30 -3.94 -13.00
N VAL A 553 13.19 -3.20 -12.89
CA VAL A 553 12.46 -2.58 -14.02
C VAL A 553 13.29 -1.51 -14.74
N ALA A 554 14.26 -0.88 -14.04
CA ALA A 554 15.11 0.17 -14.61
C ALA A 554 15.94 -0.29 -15.84
N LYS A 555 16.22 -1.59 -15.94
CA LYS A 555 16.92 -2.17 -17.08
C LYS A 555 15.99 -2.61 -18.23
N LEU A 556 14.67 -2.56 -18.04
CA LEU A 556 13.69 -3.10 -18.98
C LEU A 556 13.36 -2.16 -20.15
N MET A 557 13.62 -0.87 -20.04
CA MET A 557 13.06 0.10 -21.00
C MET A 557 13.94 0.34 -22.24
N GLU A 558 15.25 0.39 -22.13
CA GLU A 558 16.13 0.63 -23.31
C GLU A 558 16.98 -0.56 -23.71
N GLY A 559 17.40 -1.39 -22.74
CA GLY A 559 18.26 -2.56 -23.00
C GLY A 559 17.52 -3.85 -23.31
N GLU A 560 16.20 -3.95 -23.12
CA GLU A 560 15.46 -5.23 -23.24
C GLU A 560 15.45 -5.75 -24.69
N ARG A 561 15.25 -4.87 -25.67
CA ARG A 561 15.27 -5.28 -27.07
C ARG A 561 16.65 -5.78 -27.53
N GLU A 562 17.69 -5.06 -27.14
CA GLU A 562 19.08 -5.49 -27.44
C GLU A 562 19.45 -6.75 -26.68
N LYS A 563 19.10 -6.85 -25.40
CA LYS A 563 19.33 -8.07 -24.60
C LYS A 563 18.64 -9.28 -25.19
N ILE A 564 17.40 -9.16 -25.65
CA ILE A 564 16.63 -10.26 -26.26
C ILE A 564 17.23 -10.65 -27.61
N LEU A 565 17.69 -9.69 -28.42
CA LEU A 565 18.35 -9.96 -29.70
C LEU A 565 19.68 -10.69 -29.52
N HIS A 566 20.43 -10.40 -28.44
CA HIS A 566 21.69 -11.02 -28.07
C HIS A 566 21.55 -12.10 -26.97
N LEU A 567 20.33 -12.56 -26.72
CA LEU A 567 20.05 -13.56 -25.69
C LEU A 567 20.87 -14.85 -25.88
N PRO A 568 21.01 -15.40 -27.10
CA PRO A 568 21.88 -16.55 -27.32
C PRO A 568 23.32 -16.32 -26.85
N ASP A 569 23.92 -15.19 -27.19
CA ASP A 569 25.30 -14.87 -26.82
C ASP A 569 25.46 -14.74 -25.29
N ILE A 570 24.45 -14.18 -24.63
CA ILE A 570 24.43 -14.04 -23.16
C ILE A 570 24.33 -15.41 -22.49
N LEU A 571 23.45 -16.26 -22.97
CA LEU A 571 23.25 -17.60 -22.42
C LEU A 571 24.48 -18.50 -22.63
N HIS A 572 25.16 -18.40 -23.77
CA HIS A 572 26.40 -19.14 -24.08
C HIS A 572 27.57 -18.78 -23.17
N LYS A 573 27.56 -17.64 -22.50
CA LYS A 573 28.56 -17.33 -21.48
C LYS A 573 28.51 -18.27 -20.26
N ARG A 574 27.35 -18.84 -19.95
CA ARG A 574 27.14 -19.77 -18.83
C ARG A 574 26.88 -21.20 -19.29
N VAL A 575 26.15 -21.37 -20.38
CA VAL A 575 25.74 -22.67 -20.89
C VAL A 575 26.62 -23.06 -22.06
N ILE A 576 27.48 -24.06 -21.85
CA ILE A 576 28.48 -24.49 -22.80
C ILE A 576 27.95 -25.72 -23.55
N GLY A 577 28.10 -25.78 -24.87
CA GLY A 577 27.91 -26.94 -25.71
C GLY A 577 26.48 -27.37 -25.98
N GLN A 578 25.48 -26.49 -25.72
CA GLN A 578 24.05 -26.81 -25.93
C GLN A 578 23.43 -25.78 -26.91
N ASP A 579 24.03 -25.61 -28.09
CA ASP A 579 23.69 -24.56 -29.05
C ASP A 579 22.23 -24.62 -29.49
N GLU A 580 21.75 -25.84 -29.88
CA GLU A 580 20.34 -26.07 -30.28
C GLU A 580 19.35 -25.72 -29.16
N ALA A 581 19.71 -26.02 -27.90
CA ALA A 581 18.86 -25.73 -26.74
C ALA A 581 18.76 -24.22 -26.51
N VAL A 582 19.88 -23.51 -26.57
CA VAL A 582 19.94 -22.08 -26.39
C VAL A 582 19.18 -21.35 -27.51
N GLU A 583 19.35 -21.77 -28.76
CA GLU A 583 18.71 -21.16 -29.92
C GLU A 583 17.19 -21.32 -29.86
N LYS A 584 16.67 -22.57 -29.69
CA LYS A 584 15.21 -22.81 -29.58
C LYS A 584 14.54 -22.04 -28.47
N VAL A 585 15.17 -21.99 -27.28
CA VAL A 585 14.64 -21.26 -26.15
C VAL A 585 14.64 -19.75 -26.41
N SER A 586 15.73 -19.23 -26.98
CA SER A 586 15.84 -17.81 -27.31
C SER A 586 14.82 -17.37 -28.36
N GLU A 587 14.60 -18.18 -29.39
CA GLU A 587 13.60 -17.91 -30.43
C GLU A 587 12.16 -17.87 -29.86
N ALA A 588 11.82 -18.83 -29.00
CA ALA A 588 10.49 -18.84 -28.36
C ALA A 588 10.27 -17.61 -27.48
N ILE A 589 11.28 -17.20 -26.72
CA ILE A 589 11.23 -15.97 -25.90
C ILE A 589 11.13 -14.73 -26.79
N MET A 590 11.89 -14.65 -27.90
CA MET A 590 11.79 -13.56 -28.87
C MET A 590 10.38 -13.45 -29.45
N ARG A 591 9.76 -14.55 -29.84
CA ARG A 591 8.37 -14.58 -30.35
C ARG A 591 7.37 -14.03 -29.33
N SER A 592 7.49 -14.46 -28.09
CA SER A 592 6.62 -13.98 -26.98
C SER A 592 6.79 -12.48 -26.71
N ARG A 593 8.04 -12.03 -26.62
CA ARG A 593 8.36 -10.63 -26.31
C ARG A 593 8.11 -9.65 -27.47
N ALA A 594 8.11 -10.15 -28.70
CA ALA A 594 7.69 -9.37 -29.87
C ALA A 594 6.16 -9.16 -29.94
N GLY A 595 5.38 -9.74 -29.01
CA GLY A 595 3.92 -9.62 -29.00
C GLY A 595 3.20 -10.47 -30.04
N ILE A 596 3.90 -11.45 -30.66
CA ILE A 596 3.33 -12.37 -31.66
C ILE A 596 2.74 -13.61 -30.96
N GLY A 597 3.19 -13.92 -29.76
CA GLY A 597 2.68 -15.01 -28.94
C GLY A 597 1.27 -14.74 -28.40
N ASP A 598 0.59 -15.81 -27.96
CA ASP A 598 -0.72 -15.69 -27.30
C ASP A 598 -0.56 -14.98 -25.93
N PRO A 599 -1.20 -13.82 -25.70
CA PRO A 599 -1.05 -13.06 -24.46
C PRO A 599 -1.65 -13.75 -23.23
N LYS A 600 -2.38 -14.85 -23.43
CA LYS A 600 -2.96 -15.64 -22.33
C LYS A 600 -2.01 -16.71 -21.80
N ARG A 601 -0.95 -17.06 -22.54
CA ARG A 601 -0.03 -18.14 -22.19
C ARG A 601 1.22 -17.62 -21.45
N PRO A 602 1.97 -18.49 -20.73
CA PRO A 602 3.29 -18.14 -20.21
C PRO A 602 4.24 -17.62 -21.29
N ILE A 603 5.30 -16.90 -20.90
CA ILE A 603 6.33 -16.36 -21.82
C ILE A 603 6.93 -17.48 -22.69
N GLY A 604 7.12 -18.65 -22.11
CA GLY A 604 7.60 -19.83 -22.80
C GLY A 604 7.41 -21.09 -21.95
N SER A 605 7.22 -22.20 -22.61
CA SER A 605 7.02 -23.51 -21.98
C SER A 605 7.88 -24.57 -22.67
N PHE A 606 8.81 -25.15 -21.91
CA PHE A 606 9.86 -26.00 -22.44
C PHE A 606 9.95 -27.34 -21.74
N LEU A 607 10.18 -28.43 -22.52
CA LEU A 607 10.55 -29.71 -21.96
C LEU A 607 12.00 -30.03 -22.32
N PHE A 608 12.86 -30.09 -21.30
CA PHE A 608 14.30 -30.37 -21.43
C PHE A 608 14.57 -31.86 -21.22
N LEU A 609 15.03 -32.52 -22.27
CA LEU A 609 15.30 -33.95 -22.30
C LEU A 609 16.80 -34.23 -22.40
N GLY A 610 17.30 -35.15 -21.64
CA GLY A 610 18.70 -35.59 -21.76
C GLY A 610 19.30 -36.10 -20.45
N PRO A 611 20.54 -36.62 -20.50
CA PRO A 611 21.20 -37.18 -19.34
C PRO A 611 21.42 -36.18 -18.21
N THR A 612 21.80 -36.63 -17.03
CA THR A 612 22.09 -35.76 -15.89
C THR A 612 23.41 -35.03 -16.11
N GLY A 613 23.50 -33.78 -15.56
CA GLY A 613 24.76 -33.03 -15.57
C GLY A 613 25.15 -32.38 -16.90
N VAL A 614 24.25 -32.26 -17.87
CA VAL A 614 24.48 -31.63 -19.18
C VAL A 614 24.09 -30.17 -19.27
N GLY A 615 23.61 -29.56 -18.17
CA GLY A 615 23.32 -28.12 -18.11
C GLY A 615 21.85 -27.74 -18.13
N LYS A 616 20.88 -28.67 -18.01
CA LYS A 616 19.43 -28.36 -17.99
C LYS A 616 19.04 -27.29 -16.96
N THR A 617 19.44 -27.49 -15.71
CA THR A 617 19.17 -26.53 -14.61
C THR A 617 20.00 -25.25 -14.75
N GLU A 618 21.19 -25.31 -15.36
CA GLU A 618 22.03 -24.15 -15.58
C GLU A 618 21.43 -23.20 -16.62
N LEU A 619 20.82 -23.71 -17.69
CA LEU A 619 20.08 -22.88 -18.63
C LEU A 619 18.87 -22.19 -17.95
N ALA A 620 18.15 -22.88 -17.07
CA ALA A 620 17.07 -22.27 -16.29
C ALA A 620 17.58 -21.10 -15.42
N LYS A 621 18.74 -21.25 -14.77
CA LYS A 621 19.39 -20.18 -14.01
C LYS A 621 19.86 -19.03 -14.88
N ALA A 622 20.51 -19.34 -16.00
CA ALA A 622 20.95 -18.33 -16.94
C ALA A 622 19.77 -17.52 -17.52
N LEU A 623 18.64 -18.17 -17.78
CA LEU A 623 17.40 -17.49 -18.18
C LEU A 623 16.85 -16.58 -17.11
N ALA A 624 16.80 -17.04 -15.85
CA ALA A 624 16.35 -16.23 -14.74
C ALA A 624 17.24 -14.97 -14.56
N GLU A 625 18.55 -15.13 -14.62
CA GLU A 625 19.50 -14.04 -14.56
C GLU A 625 19.37 -13.07 -15.76
N SER A 626 19.21 -13.60 -16.98
CA SER A 626 19.17 -12.77 -18.19
C SER A 626 17.88 -11.98 -18.31
N LEU A 627 16.73 -12.59 -17.95
CA LEU A 627 15.39 -12.03 -18.15
C LEU A 627 14.82 -11.35 -16.90
N PHE A 628 15.21 -11.82 -15.73
CA PHE A 628 14.71 -11.33 -14.44
C PHE A 628 15.83 -10.80 -13.54
N ASP A 629 17.06 -10.60 -14.11
CA ASP A 629 18.27 -10.00 -13.49
C ASP A 629 18.72 -10.64 -12.16
N ASP A 630 18.16 -11.79 -11.76
CA ASP A 630 18.56 -12.55 -10.58
C ASP A 630 18.41 -14.05 -10.83
N GLU A 631 19.48 -14.81 -10.64
CA GLU A 631 19.47 -16.28 -10.76
C GLU A 631 18.59 -16.97 -9.69
N HIS A 632 18.20 -16.25 -8.61
CA HIS A 632 17.31 -16.75 -7.57
C HIS A 632 15.81 -16.55 -7.88
N ASN A 633 15.48 -15.92 -9.02
CA ASN A 633 14.11 -15.83 -9.51
C ASN A 633 13.67 -17.13 -10.19
N ILE A 634 13.92 -18.24 -9.49
CA ILE A 634 13.50 -19.60 -9.88
C ILE A 634 12.62 -20.17 -8.78
N VAL A 635 11.46 -20.68 -9.20
CA VAL A 635 10.61 -21.52 -8.36
C VAL A 635 10.89 -22.97 -8.77
N ARG A 636 11.66 -23.70 -7.98
CA ARG A 636 12.01 -25.09 -8.26
C ARG A 636 11.11 -26.04 -7.49
N ILE A 637 10.49 -26.96 -8.20
CA ILE A 637 9.60 -28.00 -7.66
C ILE A 637 10.12 -29.36 -8.14
N ASP A 638 10.51 -30.20 -7.20
CA ASP A 638 10.96 -31.56 -7.47
C ASP A 638 9.75 -32.49 -7.53
N MET A 639 9.49 -33.09 -8.72
CA MET A 639 8.32 -33.92 -8.93
C MET A 639 8.43 -35.28 -8.24
N SER A 640 9.59 -35.67 -7.73
CA SER A 640 9.72 -36.85 -6.88
C SER A 640 8.94 -36.76 -5.57
N GLU A 641 8.64 -35.51 -5.08
CA GLU A 641 7.80 -35.26 -3.92
C GLU A 641 6.28 -35.36 -4.23
N TYR A 642 5.91 -35.42 -5.52
CA TYR A 642 4.52 -35.35 -6.00
C TYR A 642 4.10 -36.62 -6.75
N MET A 643 4.61 -37.75 -6.33
CA MET A 643 4.30 -39.07 -6.92
C MET A 643 2.90 -39.57 -6.51
N GLU A 644 2.39 -39.15 -5.36
CA GLU A 644 1.11 -39.59 -4.81
C GLU A 644 0.01 -38.56 -5.07
N LYS A 645 -1.24 -39.02 -5.25
CA LYS A 645 -2.39 -38.18 -5.48
C LYS A 645 -2.59 -37.11 -4.39
N TYR A 646 -2.34 -37.45 -3.12
CA TYR A 646 -2.49 -36.52 -2.02
C TYR A 646 -1.48 -35.37 -2.09
N SER A 647 -0.27 -35.65 -2.56
CA SER A 647 0.78 -34.63 -2.69
C SER A 647 0.43 -33.54 -3.72
N VAL A 648 -0.42 -33.86 -4.71
CA VAL A 648 -0.84 -32.89 -5.75
C VAL A 648 -1.60 -31.72 -5.16
N SER A 649 -2.40 -31.92 -4.12
CA SER A 649 -3.11 -30.83 -3.43
C SER A 649 -2.17 -29.82 -2.75
N ARG A 650 -0.91 -30.20 -2.46
CA ARG A 650 0.10 -29.27 -1.92
C ARG A 650 0.55 -28.22 -2.95
N LEU A 651 0.39 -28.48 -4.26
CA LEU A 651 0.74 -27.51 -5.31
C LEU A 651 -0.24 -26.33 -5.35
N ILE A 652 -1.55 -26.60 -5.20
CA ILE A 652 -2.62 -25.61 -5.35
C ILE A 652 -3.32 -25.26 -4.03
N GLY A 653 -2.97 -25.96 -2.94
CA GLY A 653 -3.55 -25.83 -1.61
C GLY A 653 -4.56 -26.94 -1.28
N ALA A 654 -4.72 -27.20 0.02
CA ALA A 654 -5.65 -28.21 0.53
C ALA A 654 -7.11 -27.72 0.40
N PRO A 655 -8.09 -28.61 0.12
CA PRO A 655 -9.50 -28.23 0.12
C PRO A 655 -9.99 -27.72 1.48
N PRO A 656 -11.09 -26.94 1.52
CA PRO A 656 -11.67 -26.44 2.77
C PRO A 656 -11.94 -27.58 3.77
N GLY A 657 -11.51 -27.41 5.02
CA GLY A 657 -11.68 -28.39 6.10
C GLY A 657 -10.54 -29.40 6.24
N TYR A 658 -9.52 -29.37 5.42
CA TYR A 658 -8.31 -30.17 5.55
C TYR A 658 -7.17 -29.37 6.19
N VAL A 659 -6.26 -30.07 6.87
CA VAL A 659 -5.05 -29.48 7.46
C VAL A 659 -4.20 -28.85 6.36
N GLY A 660 -3.75 -27.59 6.53
CA GLY A 660 -2.95 -26.84 5.55
C GLY A 660 -3.79 -25.97 4.59
N TYR A 661 -5.11 -25.85 4.78
CA TYR A 661 -5.95 -24.98 3.95
C TYR A 661 -5.51 -23.49 4.02
N GLU A 662 -5.11 -23.01 5.20
CA GLU A 662 -4.67 -21.63 5.41
C GLU A 662 -3.27 -21.34 4.83
N GLU A 663 -2.45 -22.36 4.65
CA GLU A 663 -1.06 -22.21 4.16
C GLU A 663 -0.98 -21.93 2.66
N GLY A 664 -2.06 -22.20 1.89
CA GLY A 664 -2.08 -22.07 0.44
C GLY A 664 -1.28 -23.18 -0.27
N GLY A 665 -1.19 -23.10 -1.60
CA GLY A 665 -0.43 -24.09 -2.41
C GLY A 665 1.02 -23.64 -2.61
N GLN A 666 1.95 -24.59 -2.58
CA GLN A 666 3.38 -24.31 -2.74
C GLN A 666 3.69 -23.64 -4.09
N LEU A 667 3.11 -24.13 -5.18
CA LEU A 667 3.26 -23.53 -6.51
C LEU A 667 2.56 -22.17 -6.60
N THR A 668 1.29 -22.12 -6.19
CA THR A 668 0.47 -20.92 -6.31
C THR A 668 0.99 -19.76 -5.44
N GLU A 669 1.40 -20.03 -4.19
CA GLU A 669 1.97 -19.01 -3.32
C GLU A 669 3.36 -18.55 -3.78
N ALA A 670 4.20 -19.47 -4.29
CA ALA A 670 5.52 -19.12 -4.79
C ALA A 670 5.44 -18.18 -6.01
N VAL A 671 4.55 -18.50 -6.97
CA VAL A 671 4.37 -17.68 -8.18
C VAL A 671 3.64 -16.38 -7.85
N ARG A 672 2.66 -16.38 -6.93
CA ARG A 672 2.01 -15.16 -6.46
C ARG A 672 3.00 -14.17 -5.86
N ARG A 673 4.00 -14.67 -5.10
CA ARG A 673 5.06 -13.83 -4.51
C ARG A 673 6.14 -13.42 -5.51
N LYS A 674 6.38 -14.25 -6.54
CA LYS A 674 7.37 -14.03 -7.59
C LYS A 674 6.73 -14.25 -8.97
N PRO A 675 5.88 -13.33 -9.45
CA PRO A 675 5.16 -13.51 -10.71
C PRO A 675 6.07 -13.47 -11.94
N TYR A 676 7.29 -12.93 -11.79
CA TYR A 676 8.34 -12.93 -12.81
C TYR A 676 9.44 -13.90 -12.40
N SER A 677 9.26 -15.15 -12.78
CA SER A 677 10.17 -16.21 -12.40
C SER A 677 10.22 -17.32 -13.44
N VAL A 678 11.30 -18.10 -13.39
CA VAL A 678 11.37 -19.39 -14.07
C VAL A 678 10.80 -20.44 -13.12
N VAL A 679 9.74 -21.10 -13.54
CA VAL A 679 9.16 -22.23 -12.79
C VAL A 679 9.74 -23.52 -13.35
N LEU A 680 10.59 -24.16 -12.56
CA LEU A 680 11.32 -25.37 -12.92
C LEU A 680 10.68 -26.59 -12.25
N PHE A 681 10.06 -27.46 -13.04
CA PHE A 681 9.57 -28.76 -12.60
C PHE A 681 10.64 -29.81 -12.91
N ASP A 682 11.32 -30.28 -11.89
CA ASP A 682 12.42 -31.23 -12.03
C ASP A 682 11.90 -32.69 -12.00
N GLU A 683 12.42 -33.57 -12.86
CA GLU A 683 12.04 -34.97 -12.99
C GLU A 683 10.54 -35.22 -13.22
N ILE A 684 9.97 -34.51 -14.22
CA ILE A 684 8.51 -34.49 -14.49
C ILE A 684 7.92 -35.87 -14.76
N GLU A 685 8.72 -36.82 -15.22
CA GLU A 685 8.32 -38.22 -15.43
C GLU A 685 7.88 -38.93 -14.15
N LYS A 686 8.26 -38.45 -13.00
CA LYS A 686 7.89 -39.01 -11.69
C LYS A 686 6.56 -38.46 -11.15
N ALA A 687 6.04 -37.41 -11.75
CA ALA A 687 4.84 -36.76 -11.27
C ALA A 687 3.58 -37.64 -11.37
N HIS A 688 2.67 -37.52 -10.40
CA HIS A 688 1.35 -38.13 -10.50
C HIS A 688 0.56 -37.57 -11.70
N PRO A 689 -0.25 -38.37 -12.39
CA PRO A 689 -1.04 -37.94 -13.57
C PRO A 689 -1.92 -36.68 -13.33
N ASP A 690 -2.38 -36.44 -12.13
CA ASP A 690 -3.17 -35.24 -11.80
C ASP A 690 -2.36 -33.93 -11.83
N VAL A 691 -1.03 -34.00 -11.71
CA VAL A 691 -0.14 -32.82 -11.87
C VAL A 691 -0.25 -32.28 -13.30
N PHE A 692 -0.35 -33.18 -14.31
CA PHE A 692 -0.49 -32.76 -15.69
C PHE A 692 -1.80 -32.00 -15.96
N ASN A 693 -2.87 -32.34 -15.23
CA ASN A 693 -4.15 -31.61 -15.35
C ASN A 693 -4.01 -30.15 -14.86
N ILE A 694 -3.21 -29.94 -13.81
CA ILE A 694 -2.89 -28.60 -13.30
C ILE A 694 -2.02 -27.84 -14.33
N LEU A 695 -0.98 -28.51 -14.84
CA LEU A 695 -0.08 -27.90 -15.82
C LEU A 695 -0.79 -27.57 -17.13
N LEU A 696 -1.73 -28.38 -17.60
CA LEU A 696 -2.55 -28.06 -18.77
C LEU A 696 -3.29 -26.72 -18.61
N GLN A 697 -3.85 -26.46 -17.44
CA GLN A 697 -4.54 -25.18 -17.18
C GLN A 697 -3.54 -24.01 -17.20
N VAL A 698 -2.34 -24.19 -16.63
CA VAL A 698 -1.29 -23.16 -16.66
C VAL A 698 -0.82 -22.89 -18.11
N LEU A 699 -0.61 -23.95 -18.90
CA LEU A 699 -0.11 -23.84 -20.27
C LEU A 699 -1.13 -23.25 -21.24
N ASP A 700 -2.45 -23.45 -21.01
CA ASP A 700 -3.51 -22.92 -21.86
C ASP A 700 -3.97 -21.52 -21.49
N ASP A 701 -4.35 -21.37 -20.22
CA ASP A 701 -4.97 -20.14 -19.73
C ASP A 701 -3.97 -19.18 -19.06
N GLY A 702 -2.72 -19.62 -18.84
CA GLY A 702 -1.70 -18.85 -18.11
C GLY A 702 -2.10 -18.48 -16.68
N ARG A 703 -3.03 -19.22 -16.11
CA ARG A 703 -3.52 -18.96 -14.74
C ARG A 703 -4.02 -20.24 -14.08
N ILE A 704 -4.05 -20.24 -12.77
CA ILE A 704 -4.65 -21.32 -11.98
C ILE A 704 -5.41 -20.73 -10.78
N THR A 705 -6.50 -21.37 -10.41
CA THR A 705 -7.24 -20.99 -9.20
C THR A 705 -6.80 -21.89 -8.05
N ASP A 706 -6.35 -21.28 -6.94
CA ASP A 706 -5.94 -22.00 -5.74
C ASP A 706 -7.16 -22.56 -4.97
N SER A 707 -6.91 -23.31 -3.92
CA SER A 707 -7.96 -23.89 -3.06
C SER A 707 -8.76 -22.83 -2.30
N GLN A 708 -8.27 -21.60 -2.18
CA GLN A 708 -8.93 -20.47 -1.53
C GLN A 708 -9.78 -19.65 -2.52
N GLY A 709 -9.81 -20.04 -3.79
CA GLY A 709 -10.55 -19.35 -4.85
C GLY A 709 -9.80 -18.17 -5.47
N ARG A 710 -8.52 -17.96 -5.14
CA ARG A 710 -7.69 -16.90 -5.73
C ARG A 710 -7.13 -17.36 -7.06
N THR A 711 -7.16 -16.49 -8.04
CA THR A 711 -6.56 -16.75 -9.34
C THR A 711 -5.10 -16.26 -9.33
N VAL A 712 -4.17 -17.16 -9.62
CA VAL A 712 -2.73 -16.88 -9.71
C VAL A 712 -2.35 -16.84 -11.18
N ASP A 713 -1.68 -15.76 -11.58
CA ASP A 713 -1.26 -15.50 -12.97
C ASP A 713 0.14 -16.02 -13.24
N PHE A 714 0.28 -16.80 -14.33
CA PHE A 714 1.53 -17.39 -14.81
C PHE A 714 2.00 -16.80 -16.14
N LYS A 715 1.31 -15.76 -16.68
CA LYS A 715 1.62 -15.19 -18.00
C LYS A 715 3.02 -14.59 -18.08
N ASN A 716 3.55 -14.14 -16.95
CA ASN A 716 4.89 -13.57 -16.86
C ASN A 716 5.96 -14.58 -16.44
N THR A 717 5.63 -15.87 -16.38
CA THR A 717 6.56 -16.93 -16.01
C THR A 717 7.09 -17.66 -17.23
N ILE A 718 8.25 -18.31 -17.06
CA ILE A 718 8.79 -19.29 -18.00
C ILE A 718 8.69 -20.65 -17.35
N ILE A 719 7.98 -21.59 -18.00
CA ILE A 719 7.79 -22.94 -17.51
C ILE A 719 8.85 -23.86 -18.10
N ILE A 720 9.66 -24.48 -17.26
CA ILE A 720 10.66 -25.44 -17.66
C ILE A 720 10.40 -26.76 -16.96
N LEU A 721 10.27 -27.80 -17.75
CA LEU A 721 10.09 -29.16 -17.28
C LEU A 721 11.38 -29.94 -17.62
N THR A 722 12.02 -30.60 -16.67
CA THR A 722 13.19 -31.43 -16.95
C THR A 722 12.85 -32.90 -16.85
N SER A 723 13.41 -33.70 -17.72
CA SER A 723 13.26 -35.14 -17.68
C SER A 723 14.55 -35.86 -18.12
N ASN A 724 14.76 -37.02 -17.55
CA ASN A 724 15.84 -37.94 -17.94
C ASN A 724 15.31 -39.08 -18.84
N LEU A 725 14.06 -38.97 -19.25
CA LEU A 725 13.39 -39.99 -20.07
C LEU A 725 14.11 -40.12 -21.42
N GLY A 726 14.42 -41.35 -21.85
CA GLY A 726 15.10 -41.59 -23.11
C GLY A 726 16.60 -41.28 -23.12
N SER A 727 17.21 -40.95 -21.97
CA SER A 727 18.65 -40.63 -21.90
C SER A 727 19.55 -41.70 -22.46
N ASN A 728 19.18 -42.99 -22.33
CA ASN A 728 19.94 -44.11 -22.91
C ASN A 728 19.96 -44.05 -24.42
N TYR A 729 18.84 -43.76 -25.07
CA TYR A 729 18.78 -43.64 -26.55
C TYR A 729 19.59 -42.45 -27.05
N ILE A 730 19.62 -41.35 -26.26
CA ILE A 730 20.44 -40.17 -26.56
C ILE A 730 21.93 -40.53 -26.45
N LEU A 731 22.35 -41.27 -25.43
CA LEU A 731 23.76 -41.66 -25.22
C LEU A 731 24.23 -42.66 -26.28
N GLU A 732 23.40 -43.61 -26.71
CA GLU A 732 23.72 -44.61 -27.72
C GLU A 732 23.66 -44.04 -29.14
N GLY A 733 22.86 -43.00 -29.39
CA GLY A 733 22.62 -42.39 -30.69
C GLY A 733 23.46 -41.14 -30.98
N ILE A 734 24.68 -41.04 -30.44
CA ILE A 734 25.58 -39.91 -30.68
C ILE A 734 26.48 -40.20 -31.88
N THR A 735 26.58 -39.25 -32.79
CA THR A 735 27.56 -39.27 -33.89
C THR A 735 28.97 -38.90 -33.40
N GLU A 736 30.01 -39.26 -34.22
CA GLU A 736 31.40 -38.85 -33.93
C GLU A 736 31.56 -37.31 -33.76
N ASN A 737 30.69 -36.55 -34.37
CA ASN A 737 30.64 -35.09 -34.22
C ASN A 737 29.91 -34.60 -32.97
N GLY A 738 29.36 -35.50 -32.12
CA GLY A 738 28.64 -35.15 -30.89
C GLY A 738 27.20 -34.71 -31.10
N GLU A 739 26.60 -34.95 -32.27
CA GLU A 739 25.20 -34.65 -32.56
C GLU A 739 24.31 -35.88 -32.32
N ILE A 740 23.06 -35.64 -31.91
CA ILE A 740 22.08 -36.70 -31.70
C ILE A 740 21.50 -37.13 -33.05
N THR A 741 21.52 -38.42 -33.36
CA THR A 741 20.94 -38.94 -34.59
C THR A 741 19.44 -38.78 -34.63
N GLU A 742 18.87 -38.63 -35.83
CA GLU A 742 17.40 -38.49 -35.98
C GLU A 742 16.68 -39.77 -35.52
N GLU A 743 17.30 -40.94 -35.65
CA GLU A 743 16.73 -42.19 -35.15
C GLU A 743 16.60 -42.18 -33.61
N ALA A 744 17.60 -41.68 -32.91
CA ALA A 744 17.54 -41.54 -31.45
C ALA A 744 16.47 -40.53 -31.02
N LYS A 745 16.37 -39.41 -31.72
CA LYS A 745 15.29 -38.40 -31.48
C LYS A 745 13.91 -39.02 -31.70
N GLU A 746 13.74 -39.84 -32.74
CA GLU A 746 12.47 -40.51 -33.03
C GLU A 746 12.12 -41.55 -31.96
N GLN A 747 13.08 -42.33 -31.48
CA GLN A 747 12.89 -43.27 -30.39
C GLN A 747 12.49 -42.58 -29.09
N VAL A 748 13.14 -41.48 -28.75
CA VAL A 748 12.77 -40.66 -27.58
C VAL A 748 11.37 -40.04 -27.72
N ASN A 749 11.02 -39.53 -28.90
CA ASN A 749 9.70 -39.02 -29.21
C ASN A 749 8.59 -40.08 -29.05
N ASN A 750 8.87 -41.30 -29.49
CA ASN A 750 7.95 -42.41 -29.29
C ASN A 750 7.78 -42.79 -27.82
N LEU A 751 8.84 -42.72 -27.03
CA LEU A 751 8.79 -42.93 -25.59
C LEU A 751 8.01 -41.79 -24.85
N LEU A 752 8.19 -40.55 -25.32
CA LEU A 752 7.42 -39.42 -24.81
C LEU A 752 5.92 -39.60 -25.03
N LYS A 753 5.51 -40.02 -26.25
CA LYS A 753 4.09 -40.27 -26.56
C LYS A 753 3.48 -41.42 -25.74
N GLN A 754 4.29 -42.33 -25.24
CA GLN A 754 3.86 -43.40 -24.32
C GLN A 754 3.75 -42.92 -22.87
N SER A 755 4.63 -41.99 -22.45
CA SER A 755 4.74 -41.53 -21.07
C SER A 755 3.84 -40.32 -20.76
N PHE A 756 3.60 -39.48 -21.76
CA PHE A 756 2.83 -38.26 -21.61
C PHE A 756 1.62 -38.24 -22.57
N ARG A 757 0.52 -37.61 -22.12
CA ARG A 757 -0.65 -37.44 -22.98
C ARG A 757 -0.32 -36.54 -24.18
N PRO A 758 -0.80 -36.86 -25.40
CA PRO A 758 -0.54 -36.04 -26.59
C PRO A 758 -0.99 -34.55 -26.41
N GLU A 759 -2.10 -34.34 -25.71
CA GLU A 759 -2.62 -33.03 -25.41
C GLU A 759 -1.65 -32.16 -24.58
N PHE A 760 -0.88 -32.76 -23.68
CA PHE A 760 0.14 -32.08 -22.90
C PHE A 760 1.36 -31.70 -23.75
N LEU A 761 1.88 -32.62 -24.54
CA LEU A 761 3.04 -32.37 -25.40
C LEU A 761 2.77 -31.29 -26.45
N ASN A 762 1.54 -31.25 -26.98
CA ASN A 762 1.13 -30.23 -27.97
C ASN A 762 0.97 -28.82 -27.41
N ARG A 763 0.99 -28.68 -26.09
CA ARG A 763 0.87 -27.39 -25.43
C ARG A 763 2.21 -26.74 -25.07
N LEU A 764 3.27 -27.51 -25.17
CA LEU A 764 4.63 -27.02 -24.98
C LEU A 764 5.10 -26.28 -26.24
N ASP A 765 5.78 -25.17 -26.03
CA ASP A 765 6.32 -24.39 -27.14
C ASP A 765 7.46 -25.12 -27.84
N GLU A 766 8.38 -25.74 -27.05
CA GLU A 766 9.50 -26.50 -27.62
C GLU A 766 9.88 -27.71 -26.76
N ILE A 767 10.22 -28.79 -27.41
CA ILE A 767 10.89 -29.93 -26.80
C ILE A 767 12.37 -29.85 -27.18
N VAL A 768 13.21 -29.77 -26.15
CA VAL A 768 14.65 -29.47 -26.29
C VAL A 768 15.46 -30.68 -25.86
N PHE A 769 16.29 -31.16 -26.77
CA PHE A 769 17.19 -32.29 -26.56
C PHE A 769 18.57 -31.79 -26.13
N TYR A 770 19.03 -32.23 -24.99
CA TYR A 770 20.37 -31.95 -24.47
C TYR A 770 21.33 -33.08 -24.87
N LYS A 771 22.40 -32.69 -25.55
CA LYS A 771 23.46 -33.61 -25.90
C LYS A 771 24.44 -33.84 -24.77
N PRO A 772 25.08 -35.02 -24.66
CA PRO A 772 26.19 -35.22 -23.73
C PRO A 772 27.35 -34.28 -24.03
N LEU A 773 28.04 -33.86 -23.00
CA LEU A 773 29.14 -32.89 -23.07
C LEU A 773 30.42 -33.58 -23.59
N GLN A 774 31.10 -32.96 -24.54
CA GLN A 774 32.39 -33.43 -25.04
C GLN A 774 33.56 -32.90 -24.17
N LYS A 775 34.71 -33.55 -24.23
CA LYS A 775 35.92 -33.15 -23.44
C LYS A 775 36.33 -31.70 -23.64
N LYS A 776 36.14 -31.14 -24.84
CA LYS A 776 36.40 -29.71 -25.14
C LYS A 776 35.43 -28.77 -24.41
N GLU A 777 34.19 -29.19 -24.28
CA GLU A 777 33.16 -28.43 -23.57
C GLU A 777 33.37 -28.46 -22.04
N ILE A 778 33.80 -29.61 -21.53
CA ILE A 778 34.20 -29.81 -20.15
C ILE A 778 35.37 -28.90 -19.75
N SER A 779 36.35 -28.70 -20.66
CA SER A 779 37.45 -27.76 -20.40
C SER A 779 36.95 -26.32 -20.20
N LYS A 780 36.00 -25.86 -21.00
CA LYS A 780 35.39 -24.53 -20.83
C LYS A 780 34.56 -24.43 -19.54
N ILE A 781 33.87 -25.50 -19.15
CA ILE A 781 33.13 -25.55 -17.89
C ILE A 781 34.10 -25.47 -16.70
N LEU A 782 35.25 -26.16 -16.77
CA LEU A 782 36.25 -26.04 -15.72
C LEU A 782 36.80 -24.62 -15.61
N ASP A 783 37.04 -23.94 -16.75
CA ASP A 783 37.48 -22.53 -16.74
C ASP A 783 36.43 -21.62 -16.04
N LEU A 784 35.14 -21.84 -16.28
CA LEU A 784 34.07 -21.12 -15.57
C LEU A 784 34.08 -21.39 -14.06
N LEU A 785 34.29 -22.66 -13.64
CA LEU A 785 34.39 -23.01 -12.23
C LEU A 785 35.61 -22.37 -11.55
N ILE A 786 36.74 -22.24 -12.28
CA ILE A 786 37.93 -21.55 -11.76
C ILE A 786 37.67 -20.05 -11.63
N VAL A 787 37.02 -19.41 -12.61
CA VAL A 787 36.65 -17.99 -12.54
C VAL A 787 35.69 -17.71 -11.37
N ASP A 788 34.74 -18.62 -11.11
CA ASP A 788 33.85 -18.50 -9.96
C ASP A 788 34.63 -18.62 -8.62
N LEU A 789 35.62 -19.50 -8.57
CA LEU A 789 36.51 -19.62 -7.42
C LEU A 789 37.39 -18.36 -7.25
N GLU A 790 37.92 -17.84 -8.35
CA GLU A 790 38.71 -16.56 -8.34
C GLU A 790 37.89 -15.41 -7.75
N LYS A 791 36.65 -15.23 -8.18
CA LYS A 791 35.74 -14.20 -7.62
C LYS A 791 35.57 -14.34 -6.11
N ARG A 792 35.44 -15.57 -5.59
CA ARG A 792 35.33 -15.81 -4.14
C ARG A 792 36.65 -15.53 -3.39
N LEU A 793 37.78 -15.64 -4.05
CA LEU A 793 39.11 -15.33 -3.50
C LEU A 793 39.45 -13.83 -3.60
N GLU A 794 38.85 -13.09 -4.53
CA GLU A 794 38.99 -11.63 -4.67
C GLU A 794 38.62 -10.89 -3.37
N ASP A 795 37.60 -11.31 -2.66
CA ASP A 795 37.19 -10.77 -1.35
C ASP A 795 38.32 -10.87 -0.29
N LYS A 796 39.26 -11.80 -0.52
CA LYS A 796 40.44 -12.00 0.33
C LYS A 796 41.72 -11.43 -0.28
N HIS A 797 41.61 -10.71 -1.41
CA HIS A 797 42.72 -10.16 -2.18
C HIS A 797 43.72 -11.24 -2.63
N ILE A 798 43.25 -12.43 -3.01
CA ILE A 798 44.07 -13.54 -3.50
C ILE A 798 43.76 -13.76 -4.99
N LYS A 799 44.78 -13.76 -5.83
CA LYS A 799 44.67 -14.16 -7.24
C LYS A 799 44.97 -15.64 -7.40
N LEU A 800 44.23 -16.35 -8.27
CA LEU A 800 44.40 -17.77 -8.54
C LEU A 800 44.89 -17.99 -9.99
N GLU A 801 45.97 -18.74 -10.15
CA GLU A 801 46.42 -19.22 -11.44
C GLU A 801 46.51 -20.76 -11.42
N VAL A 802 45.87 -21.42 -12.38
CA VAL A 802 45.90 -22.87 -12.48
C VAL A 802 46.58 -23.28 -13.78
N SER A 803 47.63 -24.09 -13.67
CA SER A 803 48.42 -24.55 -14.82
C SER A 803 47.59 -25.47 -15.74
N ASN A 804 47.95 -25.55 -17.03
CA ASN A 804 47.26 -26.42 -17.98
C ASN A 804 47.35 -27.92 -17.59
N SER A 805 48.47 -28.34 -17.02
CA SER A 805 48.65 -29.69 -16.47
C SER A 805 47.69 -30.01 -15.34
N ALA A 806 47.47 -29.02 -14.45
CA ALA A 806 46.51 -29.16 -13.38
C ALA A 806 45.03 -29.19 -13.90
N LYS A 807 44.74 -28.39 -14.93
CA LYS A 807 43.45 -28.43 -15.60
C LYS A 807 43.16 -29.75 -16.27
N GLU A 808 44.10 -30.32 -17.04
CA GLU A 808 43.98 -31.61 -17.67
C GLU A 808 43.76 -32.73 -16.62
N TYR A 809 44.48 -32.67 -15.52
CA TYR A 809 44.28 -33.65 -14.42
C TYR A 809 42.89 -33.57 -13.80
N LEU A 810 42.34 -32.35 -13.62
CA LEU A 810 41.01 -32.16 -13.10
C LEU A 810 39.93 -32.68 -14.07
N ILE A 811 40.13 -32.51 -15.38
CA ILE A 811 39.20 -32.98 -16.42
C ILE A 811 39.22 -34.51 -16.46
N ASP A 812 40.39 -35.12 -16.58
CA ASP A 812 40.54 -36.56 -16.77
C ASP A 812 40.00 -37.39 -15.57
N ASN A 813 40.07 -36.85 -14.35
CA ASN A 813 39.58 -37.52 -13.16
C ASN A 813 38.20 -37.03 -12.68
N GLY A 814 37.69 -35.92 -13.23
CA GLY A 814 36.41 -35.32 -12.83
C GLY A 814 35.29 -35.52 -13.87
N TYR A 815 35.61 -36.00 -15.07
CA TYR A 815 34.62 -36.22 -16.13
C TYR A 815 34.11 -37.64 -16.14
N ASP A 816 32.82 -37.80 -16.43
CA ASP A 816 32.15 -39.07 -16.66
C ASP A 816 31.11 -38.88 -17.77
N GLU A 817 31.15 -39.76 -18.79
CA GLU A 817 30.25 -39.64 -19.96
C GLU A 817 28.76 -39.76 -19.61
N VAL A 818 28.43 -40.52 -18.58
CA VAL A 818 27.04 -40.74 -18.14
C VAL A 818 26.54 -39.63 -17.23
N TYR A 819 27.40 -39.12 -16.35
CA TYR A 819 27.05 -38.14 -15.32
C TYR A 819 27.46 -36.70 -15.69
N GLY A 820 28.08 -36.49 -16.85
CA GLY A 820 28.44 -35.20 -17.38
C GLY A 820 29.38 -34.36 -16.53
N ALA A 821 29.10 -33.10 -16.35
CA ALA A 821 29.91 -32.15 -15.54
C ALA A 821 29.67 -32.23 -14.03
N ARG A 822 28.70 -33.00 -13.54
CA ARG A 822 28.36 -33.04 -12.09
C ARG A 822 29.48 -33.63 -11.23
N PRO A 823 30.18 -34.71 -11.65
CA PRO A 823 31.36 -35.22 -10.93
C PRO A 823 32.53 -34.22 -10.93
N LEU A 824 32.74 -33.49 -12.03
CA LEU A 824 33.81 -32.48 -12.14
C LEU A 824 33.71 -31.41 -11.07
N LYS A 825 32.54 -30.83 -10.84
CA LYS A 825 32.35 -29.81 -9.79
C LYS A 825 32.72 -30.36 -8.41
N ARG A 826 32.32 -31.58 -8.08
CA ARG A 826 32.66 -32.22 -6.81
C ARG A 826 34.15 -32.51 -6.68
N PHE A 827 34.80 -32.90 -7.82
CA PHE A 827 36.22 -33.16 -7.84
C PHE A 827 37.06 -31.89 -7.64
N VAL A 828 36.69 -30.81 -8.31
CA VAL A 828 37.28 -29.46 -8.10
C VAL A 828 37.16 -29.04 -6.64
N GLN A 829 35.97 -29.17 -6.02
CA GLN A 829 35.80 -28.87 -4.62
C GLN A 829 36.72 -29.70 -3.71
N LYS A 830 36.76 -30.99 -3.95
CA LYS A 830 37.53 -31.92 -3.11
C LYS A 830 39.04 -31.76 -3.24
N LYS A 831 39.54 -31.49 -4.45
CA LYS A 831 40.99 -31.46 -4.72
C LYS A 831 41.52 -30.03 -4.76
N LEU A 832 40.90 -29.10 -5.45
CA LEU A 832 41.42 -27.75 -5.64
C LEU A 832 40.97 -26.80 -4.46
N GLU A 833 39.65 -26.71 -4.21
CA GLU A 833 39.17 -25.79 -3.15
C GLU A 833 39.67 -26.22 -1.76
N THR A 834 39.69 -27.52 -1.46
CA THR A 834 40.17 -28.04 -0.17
C THR A 834 41.69 -27.80 -0.02
N LEU A 835 42.49 -27.86 -1.10
CA LEU A 835 43.91 -27.60 -1.06
C LEU A 835 44.13 -26.13 -0.73
N ILE A 836 43.46 -25.21 -1.45
CA ILE A 836 43.61 -23.77 -1.21
C ILE A 836 43.10 -23.40 0.21
N ALA A 837 42.00 -23.96 0.64
CA ALA A 837 41.47 -23.72 1.99
C ALA A 837 42.44 -24.13 3.10
N LYS A 838 43.12 -25.28 2.97
CA LYS A 838 44.15 -25.73 3.91
C LYS A 838 45.33 -24.76 3.99
N GLU A 839 45.83 -24.32 2.83
CA GLU A 839 46.98 -23.40 2.81
C GLU A 839 46.64 -22.01 3.30
N ILE A 840 45.39 -21.52 3.12
CA ILE A 840 44.91 -20.29 3.74
C ILE A 840 44.82 -20.45 5.27
N LEU A 841 44.26 -21.58 5.77
CA LEU A 841 44.11 -21.81 7.20
C LEU A 841 45.43 -22.06 7.93
N THR A 842 46.50 -22.50 7.19
CA THR A 842 47.84 -22.66 7.73
C THR A 842 48.71 -21.39 7.55
N GLU A 843 48.09 -20.27 7.19
CA GLU A 843 48.74 -18.94 7.01
C GLU A 843 49.91 -18.92 5.99
N LYS A 844 49.92 -19.90 5.07
CA LYS A 844 50.94 -19.95 4.03
C LYS A 844 50.54 -19.06 2.85
N ILE A 845 49.27 -18.86 2.65
CA ILE A 845 48.73 -17.89 1.66
C ILE A 845 48.32 -16.65 2.41
N LEU A 846 48.99 -15.54 2.11
CA LEU A 846 48.69 -14.22 2.70
C LEU A 846 47.83 -13.39 1.76
N PRO A 847 47.09 -12.41 2.28
CA PRO A 847 46.36 -11.43 1.44
C PRO A 847 47.34 -10.73 0.48
N ASN A 848 46.87 -10.36 -0.71
CA ASN A 848 47.61 -9.75 -1.79
C ASN A 848 48.68 -10.67 -2.44
N THR A 849 48.51 -11.98 -2.36
CA THR A 849 49.39 -12.95 -3.03
C THR A 849 48.73 -13.61 -4.23
N THR A 850 49.54 -14.03 -5.21
CA THR A 850 49.07 -14.86 -6.33
C THR A 850 49.39 -16.33 -6.02
N VAL A 851 48.34 -17.16 -6.04
CA VAL A 851 48.46 -18.59 -5.78
C VAL A 851 48.48 -19.31 -7.12
N SER A 852 49.62 -19.95 -7.40
CA SER A 852 49.79 -20.76 -8.60
C SER A 852 49.70 -22.25 -8.27
N VAL A 853 48.72 -22.93 -8.90
CA VAL A 853 48.46 -24.35 -8.68
C VAL A 853 48.99 -25.16 -9.86
N ASP A 854 49.82 -26.17 -9.58
CA ASP A 854 50.42 -27.03 -10.57
C ASP A 854 50.26 -28.51 -10.19
N LEU A 855 50.64 -29.40 -11.10
CA LEU A 855 50.56 -30.86 -10.93
C LEU A 855 51.98 -31.45 -10.70
N LYS A 856 52.18 -32.23 -9.63
CA LYS A 856 53.36 -32.99 -9.36
C LYS A 856 52.99 -34.40 -8.83
N GLU A 857 53.57 -35.43 -9.45
CA GLU A 857 53.37 -36.81 -9.03
C GLU A 857 51.87 -37.21 -8.92
N ASN A 858 51.02 -36.70 -9.82
CA ASN A 858 49.58 -36.94 -9.82
C ASN A 858 48.79 -36.33 -8.63
N GLU A 859 49.41 -35.32 -7.97
CA GLU A 859 48.73 -34.51 -6.93
C GLU A 859 48.85 -33.00 -7.23
N LEU A 860 47.79 -32.26 -6.90
CA LEU A 860 47.81 -30.80 -7.04
C LEU A 860 48.59 -30.20 -5.85
N TYR A 861 49.49 -29.29 -6.17
CA TYR A 861 50.26 -28.55 -5.17
C TYR A 861 50.29 -27.05 -5.48
N ILE A 862 50.52 -26.24 -4.48
CA ILE A 862 50.68 -24.77 -4.63
C ILE A 862 52.14 -24.45 -4.75
N LYS A 863 52.48 -23.70 -5.81
CA LYS A 863 53.85 -23.32 -6.15
C LYS A 863 54.25 -22.04 -5.43
#